data_0d7cc94bba3d1dc42e7ca3cc705afc49
#
_entry.id   0d7cc94bba3d1dc42e7ca3cc705afc49
#
_cell.length_a   1.000
_cell.length_b   1.000
_cell.length_c   1.000
_cell.angle_alpha   90.00
_cell.angle_beta   90.00
_cell.angle_gamma   90.00
#
_symmetry.space_group_name_H-M   'P 1'
#
loop_
_entity.id
_entity.type
_entity.pdbx_description
1 polymer ?
#
loop_
_entity_poly.entity_id
_entity_poly.type
_entity_poly.pdbx_seq_one_letter_code
_entity_poly.pdbx_strand_id
1 'polypeptide(L)'
;MVNSEKIIIIGAGAAGISAGCHLYKHGFKNLTILEAKNRIGGRINTVEFGDNVVELGAQWVHGEKGNIVHKLAQPLGLLESSYNLNDFNKNTFVNSQGVVMPKSESAEVWKFYYMINDKAEEDLKDAIGSYGDYFIKEFYKYLNDNKFTDDTRAKEYLDWMEKFDNSMQCSDTWFEVSARGLSDYWLCEGDHLLNWKDRGYKTVFDLLMHRYPDASQSIPILDTVKFSNEVSSIDYSTDKVTVTTTNGNKFIADSVIFTASLGVLKDQHLSLFKPQLSNKKILSIEGLGIGSVNKLFLEFPHRWWLEDSAGFGFIWTEQDKKEFLEKQPKNLHWLIDVFSFFTVDCQPRVLCGWITGESSRFIETLSDDEVKDGLCDLLDKFLGKHYNIPAPDKFIRSKWYTDKHFRGCYSHQSIKTDQLGASARDLAEPILSKLNNKPKVLFAGEATHDHYYSTVHGAVESGIREADRLIAYHRQVSKNDDKQVAEKTTLAIIGAGLAGLSAAKTLEEHKFYDYILLEAQDYIGGRIKSIAWNDNWIEEGAQFLHGDNSTFGKICHENNLIADTESGEGEGLYITSDGRHIDKQSIQMIDDLVRDTLEDCEKYVDEIDEKIPESIGHVLRNAMDNFMNDKNNSKEFSEIIYDWNVRYLLIDNSCDKLEDLSAKNWGKFRFVGGPEHLIFNNGYSSSVNMISDSLKNKVRLKSLVKQIKWQTNDEKKNPITLVMNDKKIIADCVLVTSSLGYLKENPDMFIPHLPDDLRMAIDSLGFGVMNKILLDFGKPWWDPGFEGIQFLWHEENENSDDSIKLAPWTRYLTGFDVLQNQETVLLGWVGGKGAKIIEDLSEQEVANDCIDVLRFFMKKNTLPAPKRCKRSQWGQNKFIKGSYSHISTKCDENFVSPRSLARPIWGTIIQNNKPKNVPVVMFAGEATSEHYYSTTHGAFDSGKNQALEFLRHHVGFLHQVHVGDN
;
A
#
# COMPACT_ATOMS: atom_id res chain seq x y z
N MET A 1 -12.30 2.91 -35.07
CA MET A 1 -13.43 3.37 -34.20
C MET A 1 -12.98 4.31 -33.09
N VAL A 2 -11.82 4.10 -32.44
CA VAL A 2 -11.34 4.97 -31.36
C VAL A 2 -11.11 6.43 -31.80
N ASN A 3 -10.66 6.67 -33.04
CA ASN A 3 -10.43 8.02 -33.60
C ASN A 3 -11.73 8.83 -33.88
N SER A 4 -12.90 8.20 -33.90
CA SER A 4 -14.18 8.87 -34.11
C SER A 4 -14.91 9.27 -32.83
N GLU A 5 -14.48 8.73 -31.69
CA GLU A 5 -15.07 9.01 -30.39
C GLU A 5 -14.81 10.44 -29.97
N LYS A 6 -15.86 11.20 -29.73
CA LYS A 6 -15.77 12.59 -29.30
C LYS A 6 -15.91 12.69 -27.77
N ILE A 7 -14.83 13.12 -27.11
CA ILE A 7 -14.80 13.23 -25.66
C ILE A 7 -14.60 14.70 -25.27
N ILE A 8 -15.43 15.17 -24.35
CA ILE A 8 -15.28 16.48 -23.73
C ILE A 8 -14.73 16.27 -22.30
N ILE A 9 -13.73 17.04 -21.94
CA ILE A 9 -13.20 17.13 -20.58
C ILE A 9 -13.53 18.52 -20.05
N ILE A 10 -14.16 18.61 -18.89
CA ILE A 10 -14.55 19.87 -18.26
C ILE A 10 -13.55 20.18 -17.15
N GLY A 11 -12.72 21.20 -17.38
CA GLY A 11 -11.63 21.64 -16.51
C GLY A 11 -10.25 21.26 -17.05
N ALA A 12 -9.33 22.22 -17.10
CA ALA A 12 -7.93 22.05 -17.48
C ALA A 12 -6.99 22.08 -16.25
N GLY A 13 -7.44 21.53 -15.12
CA GLY A 13 -6.62 21.24 -13.94
C GLY A 13 -5.84 19.94 -14.08
N ALA A 14 -5.15 19.50 -13.02
CA ALA A 14 -4.32 18.29 -13.03
C ALA A 14 -5.10 17.06 -13.50
N ALA A 15 -6.31 16.82 -13.02
CA ALA A 15 -7.16 15.71 -13.43
C ALA A 15 -7.54 15.77 -14.93
N GLY A 16 -7.95 16.94 -15.43
CA GLY A 16 -8.36 17.08 -16.83
C GLY A 16 -7.23 16.95 -17.82
N ILE A 17 -6.07 17.55 -17.52
CA ILE A 17 -4.87 17.46 -18.36
C ILE A 17 -4.32 16.03 -18.38
N SER A 18 -4.25 15.37 -17.22
CA SER A 18 -3.79 13.97 -17.14
C SER A 18 -4.73 13.02 -17.91
N ALA A 19 -6.05 13.17 -17.74
CA ALA A 19 -7.03 12.39 -18.51
C ALA A 19 -6.88 12.61 -20.02
N GLY A 20 -6.75 13.86 -20.46
CA GLY A 20 -6.58 14.21 -21.86
C GLY A 20 -5.28 13.63 -22.45
N CYS A 21 -4.16 13.79 -21.78
CA CYS A 21 -2.87 13.24 -22.19
C CYS A 21 -2.92 11.70 -22.26
N HIS A 22 -3.53 11.06 -21.26
CA HIS A 22 -3.64 9.60 -21.21
C HIS A 22 -4.53 9.06 -22.35
N LEU A 23 -5.67 9.66 -22.60
CA LEU A 23 -6.54 9.34 -23.75
C LEU A 23 -5.82 9.54 -25.07
N TYR A 24 -5.12 10.66 -25.23
CA TYR A 24 -4.38 10.98 -26.47
C TYR A 24 -3.31 9.93 -26.78
N LYS A 25 -2.55 9.48 -25.80
CA LYS A 25 -1.56 8.39 -25.93
C LYS A 25 -2.21 7.07 -26.38
N HIS A 26 -3.45 6.82 -25.96
CA HIS A 26 -4.20 5.60 -26.32
C HIS A 26 -5.04 5.74 -27.60
N GLY A 27 -4.79 6.78 -28.43
CA GLY A 27 -5.35 6.92 -29.77
C GLY A 27 -6.66 7.70 -29.84
N PHE A 28 -7.18 8.26 -28.74
CA PHE A 28 -8.32 9.16 -28.74
C PHE A 28 -7.86 10.55 -29.15
N LYS A 29 -8.11 10.94 -30.37
CA LYS A 29 -7.64 12.22 -30.93
C LYS A 29 -8.73 13.31 -31.00
N ASN A 30 -9.99 12.94 -30.89
CA ASN A 30 -11.12 13.87 -30.95
C ASN A 30 -11.51 14.35 -29.55
N LEU A 31 -10.59 15.09 -28.94
CA LEU A 31 -10.71 15.62 -27.57
C LEU A 31 -11.02 17.10 -27.61
N THR A 32 -11.84 17.58 -26.65
CA THR A 32 -12.04 19.01 -26.36
C THR A 32 -12.00 19.21 -24.86
N ILE A 33 -11.14 20.08 -24.38
CA ILE A 33 -11.11 20.48 -22.97
C ILE A 33 -11.75 21.86 -22.85
N LEU A 34 -12.79 21.99 -22.02
CA LEU A 34 -13.48 23.25 -21.73
C LEU A 34 -12.95 23.78 -20.40
N GLU A 35 -12.27 24.92 -20.43
CA GLU A 35 -11.73 25.60 -19.25
C GLU A 35 -12.46 26.93 -19.02
N ALA A 36 -12.95 27.13 -17.79
CA ALA A 36 -13.70 28.34 -17.44
C ALA A 36 -12.82 29.60 -17.40
N LYS A 37 -11.57 29.44 -16.97
CA LYS A 37 -10.60 30.55 -16.89
C LYS A 37 -9.80 30.72 -18.19
N ASN A 38 -8.90 31.70 -18.19
CA ASN A 38 -7.97 31.95 -19.31
C ASN A 38 -6.61 31.28 -19.12
N ARG A 39 -6.48 30.34 -18.15
CA ARG A 39 -5.26 29.59 -17.84
C ARG A 39 -5.58 28.13 -17.54
N ILE A 40 -4.61 27.26 -17.74
CA ILE A 40 -4.66 25.89 -17.20
C ILE A 40 -4.24 25.89 -15.73
N GLY A 41 -4.36 24.75 -15.08
CA GLY A 41 -3.79 24.48 -13.76
C GLY A 41 -4.81 24.33 -12.64
N GLY A 42 -5.97 24.98 -12.76
CA GLY A 42 -6.98 24.92 -11.72
C GLY A 42 -6.45 25.48 -10.39
N ARG A 43 -6.39 24.63 -9.35
CA ARG A 43 -5.84 24.96 -8.01
C ARG A 43 -4.31 24.87 -7.93
N ILE A 44 -3.61 24.54 -8.99
CA ILE A 44 -2.18 24.81 -9.14
C ILE A 44 -2.04 26.18 -9.78
N ASN A 45 -1.42 27.12 -9.08
CA ASN A 45 -1.30 28.51 -9.51
C ASN A 45 0.02 29.11 -9.06
N THR A 46 1.06 28.87 -9.83
CA THR A 46 2.40 29.44 -9.66
C THR A 46 2.44 30.83 -10.27
N VAL A 47 2.88 31.83 -9.52
CA VAL A 47 3.00 33.23 -9.97
C VAL A 47 4.39 33.78 -9.66
N GLU A 48 4.86 34.72 -10.47
CA GLU A 48 6.09 35.47 -10.21
C GLU A 48 5.86 36.46 -9.07
N PHE A 49 6.73 36.39 -8.04
CA PHE A 49 6.66 37.29 -6.87
C PHE A 49 8.00 37.25 -6.14
N GLY A 50 8.45 38.39 -5.61
CA GLY A 50 9.76 38.47 -4.98
C GLY A 50 10.90 38.21 -5.98
N ASP A 51 11.85 37.42 -5.55
CA ASP A 51 13.05 37.07 -6.36
C ASP A 51 12.83 35.85 -7.25
N ASN A 52 11.69 35.17 -7.12
CA ASN A 52 11.37 33.93 -7.80
C ASN A 52 9.84 33.77 -7.99
N VAL A 53 9.33 32.56 -7.84
CA VAL A 53 7.90 32.25 -7.90
C VAL A 53 7.35 31.92 -6.52
N VAL A 54 6.04 32.12 -6.33
CA VAL A 54 5.28 31.63 -5.17
C VAL A 54 4.07 30.82 -5.62
N GLU A 55 3.61 29.97 -4.74
CA GLU A 55 2.47 29.08 -4.98
C GLU A 55 1.21 29.59 -4.28
N LEU A 56 0.30 30.20 -5.03
CA LEU A 56 -1.01 30.59 -4.50
C LEU A 56 -1.90 29.38 -4.18
N GLY A 57 -1.64 28.21 -4.78
CA GLY A 57 -2.34 26.96 -4.57
C GLY A 57 -1.42 25.86 -4.02
N ALA A 58 -1.46 24.70 -4.66
CA ALA A 58 -0.59 23.57 -4.33
C ALA A 58 0.89 23.96 -4.34
N GLN A 59 1.64 23.58 -3.32
CA GLN A 59 3.01 24.03 -3.09
C GLN A 59 4.02 22.88 -3.04
N TRP A 60 3.74 21.84 -2.28
CA TRP A 60 4.64 20.72 -2.07
C TRP A 60 4.15 19.43 -2.71
N VAL A 61 5.09 18.58 -3.08
CA VAL A 61 4.83 17.19 -3.41
C VAL A 61 4.94 16.38 -2.12
N HIS A 62 3.83 15.74 -1.71
CA HIS A 62 3.72 15.05 -0.43
C HIS A 62 4.09 13.60 -0.59
N GLY A 63 5.29 13.22 -0.10
CA GLY A 63 5.83 11.87 -0.15
C GLY A 63 6.41 11.49 -1.52
N GLU A 64 7.19 10.44 -1.51
CA GLU A 64 8.01 9.99 -2.64
C GLU A 64 7.47 8.69 -3.25
N LYS A 65 7.38 7.61 -2.43
CA LYS A 65 6.92 6.31 -2.88
C LYS A 65 5.39 6.29 -3.06
N GLY A 66 4.94 5.80 -4.19
CA GLY A 66 3.51 5.80 -4.52
C GLY A 66 3.00 7.10 -5.15
N ASN A 67 3.72 8.21 -5.04
CA ASN A 67 3.32 9.50 -5.58
C ASN A 67 3.66 9.63 -7.08
N ILE A 68 2.63 9.67 -7.95
CA ILE A 68 2.82 9.76 -9.40
C ILE A 68 3.51 11.06 -9.82
N VAL A 69 3.34 12.18 -9.09
CA VAL A 69 4.00 13.46 -9.38
C VAL A 69 5.48 13.37 -9.07
N HIS A 70 5.84 12.79 -7.92
CA HIS A 70 7.24 12.51 -7.56
C HIS A 70 7.90 11.61 -8.62
N LYS A 71 7.23 10.52 -8.99
CA LYS A 71 7.72 9.60 -10.03
C LYS A 71 8.04 10.27 -11.37
N LEU A 72 7.32 11.35 -11.73
CA LEU A 72 7.56 12.11 -12.94
C LEU A 72 8.70 13.14 -12.78
N ALA A 73 8.82 13.77 -11.62
CA ALA A 73 9.71 14.91 -11.40
C ALA A 73 11.11 14.52 -10.89
N GLN A 74 11.21 13.55 -9.99
CA GLN A 74 12.45 13.18 -9.33
C GLN A 74 13.55 12.68 -10.28
N PRO A 75 13.27 11.83 -11.29
CA PRO A 75 14.30 11.38 -12.23
C PRO A 75 14.95 12.52 -13.03
N LEU A 76 14.31 13.69 -13.05
CA LEU A 76 14.79 14.89 -13.74
C LEU A 76 15.41 15.91 -12.79
N GLY A 77 15.56 15.58 -11.52
CA GLY A 77 16.14 16.43 -10.49
C GLY A 77 15.37 17.73 -10.22
N LEU A 78 14.03 17.71 -10.40
CA LEU A 78 13.18 18.90 -10.33
C LEU A 78 12.68 19.21 -8.91
N LEU A 79 12.87 18.29 -7.96
CA LEU A 79 12.41 18.42 -6.60
C LEU A 79 13.60 18.52 -5.62
N GLU A 80 13.38 19.22 -4.52
CA GLU A 80 14.28 19.26 -3.36
C GLU A 80 13.49 19.40 -2.06
N SER A 81 14.08 18.99 -0.95
CA SER A 81 13.48 19.10 0.37
C SER A 81 13.41 20.56 0.85
N SER A 82 12.30 20.94 1.48
CA SER A 82 12.15 22.21 2.19
C SER A 82 12.83 22.15 3.57
N TYR A 83 14.15 22.02 3.58
CA TYR A 83 14.97 21.73 4.78
C TYR A 83 14.67 22.60 6.01
N ASN A 84 14.33 23.88 5.81
CA ASN A 84 14.03 24.75 6.94
C ASN A 84 12.67 24.39 7.56
N LEU A 85 11.69 24.07 6.74
CA LEU A 85 10.32 23.74 7.19
C LEU A 85 10.24 22.34 7.79
N ASN A 86 11.12 21.44 7.39
CA ASN A 86 11.21 20.07 7.94
C ASN A 86 11.90 20.02 9.32
N ASP A 87 12.57 21.11 9.76
CA ASP A 87 13.20 21.18 11.06
C ASP A 87 12.43 22.10 12.01
N PHE A 88 11.57 21.50 12.83
CA PHE A 88 10.72 22.23 13.80
C PHE A 88 11.50 23.05 14.83
N ASN A 89 12.78 22.73 15.08
CA ASN A 89 13.65 23.53 15.96
C ASN A 89 14.00 24.89 15.35
N LYS A 90 13.77 25.08 14.05
CA LYS A 90 13.98 26.34 13.35
C LYS A 90 12.77 27.27 13.40
N ASN A 91 11.60 26.79 13.86
CA ASN A 91 10.44 27.61 14.11
C ASN A 91 10.60 28.39 15.43
N THR A 92 10.16 29.65 15.43
CA THR A 92 10.16 30.50 16.62
C THR A 92 8.72 30.75 17.03
N PHE A 93 8.31 30.23 18.18
CA PHE A 93 7.00 30.54 18.74
C PHE A 93 7.08 31.79 19.59
N VAL A 94 6.12 32.68 19.43
CA VAL A 94 6.01 33.95 20.17
C VAL A 94 4.58 34.11 20.63
N ASN A 95 4.38 34.52 21.89
CA ASN A 95 3.03 34.81 22.36
C ASN A 95 2.60 36.26 22.05
N SER A 96 1.31 36.54 22.22
CA SER A 96 0.71 37.85 21.93
C SER A 96 1.26 39.00 22.79
N GLN A 97 2.03 38.72 23.81
CA GLN A 97 2.76 39.70 24.61
C GLN A 97 4.18 39.96 24.08
N GLY A 98 4.55 39.33 22.98
CA GLY A 98 5.89 39.43 22.40
C GLY A 98 6.95 38.65 23.20
N VAL A 99 6.58 37.58 23.91
CA VAL A 99 7.53 36.71 24.62
C VAL A 99 7.86 35.55 23.73
N VAL A 100 9.14 35.40 23.42
CA VAL A 100 9.66 34.20 22.67
C VAL A 100 9.65 33.00 23.59
N MET A 101 9.07 31.90 23.10
CA MET A 101 8.98 30.67 23.87
C MET A 101 10.29 29.88 23.84
N PRO A 102 10.67 29.21 24.95
CA PRO A 102 11.84 28.35 24.96
C PRO A 102 11.78 27.28 23.86
N LYS A 103 12.90 27.02 23.18
CA LYS A 103 12.95 25.99 22.10
C LYS A 103 12.55 24.61 22.58
N SER A 104 12.88 24.24 23.83
CA SER A 104 12.44 22.95 24.42
C SER A 104 10.92 22.83 24.48
N GLU A 105 10.23 23.90 24.80
CA GLU A 105 8.79 23.95 24.91
C GLU A 105 8.14 23.90 23.51
N SER A 106 8.68 24.66 22.55
CA SER A 106 8.23 24.59 21.16
C SER A 106 8.39 23.20 20.55
N ALA A 107 9.50 22.52 20.85
CA ALA A 107 9.77 21.16 20.41
C ALA A 107 8.76 20.14 21.00
N GLU A 108 8.36 20.35 22.28
CA GLU A 108 7.35 19.52 22.91
C GLU A 108 5.95 19.70 22.26
N VAL A 109 5.56 20.93 21.90
CA VAL A 109 4.30 21.19 21.18
C VAL A 109 4.25 20.38 19.89
N TRP A 110 5.31 20.42 19.09
CA TRP A 110 5.40 19.68 17.85
C TRP A 110 5.44 18.16 18.06
N LYS A 111 6.25 17.68 18.99
CA LYS A 111 6.31 16.26 19.35
C LYS A 111 4.93 15.70 19.71
N PHE A 112 4.16 16.48 20.45
CA PHE A 112 2.79 16.17 20.81
C PHE A 112 1.87 16.03 19.63
N TYR A 113 1.86 17.04 18.78
CA TYR A 113 1.01 17.08 17.61
C TYR A 113 1.27 15.84 16.73
N TYR A 114 2.52 15.53 16.43
CA TYR A 114 2.86 14.37 15.61
C TYR A 114 2.57 13.04 16.31
N MET A 115 2.85 12.93 17.58
CA MET A 115 2.59 11.69 18.33
C MET A 115 1.09 11.33 18.34
N ILE A 116 0.19 12.31 18.45
CA ILE A 116 -1.25 12.05 18.37
C ILE A 116 -1.64 11.68 16.92
N ASN A 117 -1.09 12.36 15.93
CA ASN A 117 -1.38 12.07 14.53
C ASN A 117 -0.85 10.71 14.08
N ASP A 118 0.34 10.30 14.50
CA ASP A 118 0.93 9.00 14.16
C ASP A 118 0.09 7.83 14.70
N LYS A 119 -0.55 8.00 15.86
CA LYS A 119 -1.46 6.99 16.41
C LYS A 119 -2.86 7.03 15.78
N ALA A 120 -3.25 8.17 15.22
CA ALA A 120 -4.60 8.35 14.70
C ALA A 120 -4.96 7.34 13.62
N GLU A 121 -4.02 6.95 12.77
CA GLU A 121 -4.27 5.97 11.70
C GLU A 121 -4.73 4.60 12.22
N GLU A 122 -4.17 4.12 13.34
CA GLU A 122 -4.58 2.85 13.97
C GLU A 122 -5.81 3.03 14.86
N ASP A 123 -5.82 4.08 15.70
CA ASP A 123 -6.85 4.30 16.72
C ASP A 123 -8.21 4.71 16.14
N LEU A 124 -8.25 5.32 14.94
CA LEU A 124 -9.45 5.92 14.37
C LEU A 124 -10.18 5.07 13.34
N LYS A 125 -9.67 3.90 13.00
CA LYS A 125 -10.23 3.03 11.95
C LYS A 125 -11.72 2.71 12.12
N ASP A 126 -12.17 2.55 13.36
CA ASP A 126 -13.57 2.29 13.73
C ASP A 126 -14.17 3.41 14.61
N ALA A 127 -13.52 4.57 14.67
CA ALA A 127 -13.96 5.68 15.50
C ALA A 127 -15.26 6.31 15.01
N ILE A 128 -16.08 6.76 15.94
CA ILE A 128 -17.29 7.51 15.68
C ILE A 128 -17.10 8.92 16.26
N GLY A 129 -17.35 9.96 15.48
CA GLY A 129 -17.27 11.34 15.92
C GLY A 129 -16.19 12.14 15.23
N SER A 130 -15.83 13.28 15.82
CA SER A 130 -14.90 14.21 15.23
C SER A 130 -13.44 13.87 15.55
N TYR A 131 -12.56 14.26 14.63
CA TYR A 131 -11.13 14.23 14.91
C TYR A 131 -10.77 15.18 16.06
N GLY A 132 -11.41 16.37 16.15
CA GLY A 132 -11.18 17.31 17.25
C GLY A 132 -11.47 16.71 18.64
N ASP A 133 -12.55 15.94 18.79
CA ASP A 133 -12.87 15.27 20.07
C ASP A 133 -11.78 14.23 20.42
N TYR A 134 -11.29 13.46 19.43
CA TYR A 134 -10.20 12.51 19.62
C TYR A 134 -8.91 13.22 20.02
N PHE A 135 -8.51 14.27 19.27
CA PHE A 135 -7.27 15.00 19.53
C PHE A 135 -7.25 15.61 20.91
N ILE A 136 -8.31 16.30 21.31
CA ILE A 136 -8.42 16.92 22.63
C ILE A 136 -8.32 15.89 23.74
N LYS A 137 -8.98 14.75 23.59
CA LYS A 137 -8.92 13.66 24.57
C LYS A 137 -7.50 13.12 24.75
N GLU A 138 -6.80 12.82 23.66
CA GLU A 138 -5.42 12.32 23.72
C GLU A 138 -4.44 13.41 24.20
N PHE A 139 -4.69 14.68 23.85
CA PHE A 139 -3.93 15.81 24.34
C PHE A 139 -3.98 15.93 25.86
N TYR A 140 -5.16 15.96 26.46
CA TYR A 140 -5.29 16.06 27.91
C TYR A 140 -4.81 14.80 28.65
N LYS A 141 -4.95 13.63 28.05
CA LYS A 141 -4.39 12.40 28.59
C LYS A 141 -2.86 12.48 28.71
N TYR A 142 -2.20 12.91 27.66
CA TYR A 142 -0.75 13.11 27.69
C TYR A 142 -0.32 14.18 28.70
N LEU A 143 -1.01 15.31 28.78
CA LEU A 143 -0.69 16.34 29.77
C LEU A 143 -0.74 15.77 31.19
N ASN A 144 -1.75 14.96 31.49
CA ASN A 144 -1.90 14.28 32.77
C ASN A 144 -0.75 13.29 33.05
N ASP A 145 -0.40 12.46 32.05
CA ASP A 145 0.67 11.47 32.16
C ASP A 145 2.04 12.13 32.40
N ASN A 146 2.28 13.30 31.81
CA ASN A 146 3.52 14.09 31.96
C ASN A 146 3.43 15.15 33.08
N LYS A 147 2.38 15.14 33.90
CA LYS A 147 2.21 16.05 35.04
C LYS A 147 2.27 17.55 34.67
N PHE A 148 1.81 17.91 33.49
CA PHE A 148 1.68 19.30 33.09
C PHE A 148 0.48 19.91 33.83
N THR A 149 0.68 21.01 34.56
CA THR A 149 -0.32 21.58 35.47
C THR A 149 -0.84 22.94 35.04
N ASP A 150 -0.28 23.57 33.99
CA ASP A 150 -0.72 24.88 33.49
C ASP A 150 -1.83 24.70 32.43
N ASP A 151 -3.10 24.62 32.90
CA ASP A 151 -4.27 24.42 32.03
C ASP A 151 -4.50 25.64 31.08
N THR A 152 -4.15 26.85 31.48
CA THR A 152 -4.27 28.04 30.62
C THR A 152 -3.33 27.95 29.43
N ARG A 153 -2.08 27.59 29.67
CA ARG A 153 -1.07 27.43 28.62
C ARG A 153 -1.37 26.25 27.70
N ALA A 154 -1.91 25.18 28.26
CA ALA A 154 -2.37 24.03 27.48
C ALA A 154 -3.46 24.43 26.46
N LYS A 155 -4.42 25.26 26.86
CA LYS A 155 -5.47 25.77 25.96
C LYS A 155 -4.93 26.70 24.88
N GLU A 156 -3.94 27.53 25.19
CA GLU A 156 -3.29 28.41 24.22
C GLU A 156 -2.57 27.58 23.11
N TYR A 157 -1.93 26.48 23.50
CA TYR A 157 -1.32 25.55 22.52
C TYR A 157 -2.38 24.80 21.70
N LEU A 158 -3.43 24.36 22.35
CA LEU A 158 -4.52 23.65 21.69
C LEU A 158 -5.19 24.54 20.63
N ASP A 159 -5.42 25.85 20.94
CA ASP A 159 -5.94 26.85 19.98
C ASP A 159 -5.03 27.01 18.74
N TRP A 160 -3.71 26.99 18.95
CA TRP A 160 -2.76 27.05 17.85
C TRP A 160 -2.75 25.73 17.03
N MET A 161 -2.76 24.57 17.71
CA MET A 161 -2.78 23.26 17.07
C MET A 161 -4.04 23.07 16.22
N GLU A 162 -5.21 23.50 16.71
CA GLU A 162 -6.45 23.48 15.94
C GLU A 162 -6.31 24.24 14.61
N LYS A 163 -5.79 25.48 14.67
CA LYS A 163 -5.61 26.30 13.46
C LYS A 163 -4.62 25.69 12.48
N PHE A 164 -3.54 25.11 12.99
CA PHE A 164 -2.56 24.39 12.18
C PHE A 164 -3.20 23.17 11.51
N ASP A 165 -3.93 22.34 12.26
CA ASP A 165 -4.61 21.16 11.74
C ASP A 165 -5.69 21.52 10.72
N ASN A 166 -6.50 22.55 11.01
CA ASN A 166 -7.49 23.07 10.06
C ASN A 166 -6.85 23.51 8.74
N SER A 167 -5.58 23.96 8.75
CA SER A 167 -4.85 24.26 7.52
C SER A 167 -4.41 23.01 6.77
N MET A 168 -4.20 21.88 7.44
CA MET A 168 -3.86 20.59 6.82
C MET A 168 -5.10 19.90 6.26
N GLN A 169 -6.21 19.89 7.01
CA GLN A 169 -7.46 19.26 6.61
C GLN A 169 -8.33 20.13 5.68
N CYS A 170 -8.04 21.42 5.57
CA CYS A 170 -8.89 22.41 4.92
C CYS A 170 -10.31 22.43 5.49
N SER A 171 -10.42 22.43 6.79
CA SER A 171 -11.66 22.50 7.54
C SER A 171 -11.86 23.87 8.18
N ASP A 172 -13.09 24.18 8.55
CA ASP A 172 -13.38 25.38 9.36
C ASP A 172 -13.03 25.13 10.82
N THR A 173 -13.23 23.91 11.27
CA THR A 173 -12.84 23.40 12.58
C THR A 173 -12.60 21.89 12.50
N TRP A 174 -11.69 21.36 13.30
CA TRP A 174 -11.43 19.92 13.36
C TRP A 174 -12.61 19.10 13.91
N PHE A 175 -13.64 19.79 14.48
CA PHE A 175 -14.87 19.12 14.90
C PHE A 175 -15.78 18.72 13.74
N GLU A 176 -15.57 19.24 12.55
CA GLU A 176 -16.30 18.78 11.35
C GLU A 176 -15.59 17.65 10.60
N VAL A 177 -14.30 17.43 10.88
CA VAL A 177 -13.51 16.36 10.26
C VAL A 177 -13.87 15.02 10.89
N SER A 178 -14.16 14.03 10.06
CA SER A 178 -14.44 12.66 10.52
C SER A 178 -13.19 12.02 11.11
N ALA A 179 -13.28 11.52 12.33
CA ALA A 179 -12.20 10.76 12.96
C ALA A 179 -11.86 9.52 12.13
N ARG A 180 -12.86 8.69 11.77
CA ARG A 180 -12.67 7.53 10.91
C ARG A 180 -12.14 7.91 9.52
N GLY A 181 -12.62 9.01 8.97
CA GLY A 181 -12.23 9.46 7.64
C GLY A 181 -10.74 9.75 7.49
N LEU A 182 -10.03 10.07 8.58
CA LEU A 182 -8.57 10.22 8.55
C LEU A 182 -7.84 8.90 8.28
N SER A 183 -8.38 7.76 8.70
CA SER A 183 -7.79 6.45 8.40
C SER A 183 -7.95 6.04 6.94
N ASP A 184 -8.85 6.69 6.19
CA ASP A 184 -9.00 6.48 4.73
C ASP A 184 -7.92 7.22 3.92
N TYR A 185 -7.24 8.22 4.51
CA TYR A 185 -6.17 8.96 3.85
C TYR A 185 -4.85 8.20 3.95
N TRP A 186 -4.22 7.95 2.81
CA TRP A 186 -2.93 7.27 2.76
C TRP A 186 -1.80 8.27 2.56
N LEU A 187 -0.79 8.18 3.41
CA LEU A 187 0.43 8.92 3.24
C LEU A 187 1.35 8.19 2.25
N CYS A 188 1.86 8.90 1.26
CA CYS A 188 2.98 8.40 0.46
C CYS A 188 4.26 8.51 1.31
N GLU A 189 5.03 7.42 1.42
CA GLU A 189 6.27 7.44 2.18
C GLU A 189 7.31 8.43 1.62
N GLY A 190 8.22 8.89 2.47
CA GLY A 190 9.30 9.82 2.14
C GLY A 190 9.02 11.26 2.56
N ASP A 191 9.75 12.21 1.99
CA ASP A 191 9.64 13.63 2.35
C ASP A 191 8.30 14.23 1.89
N HIS A 192 7.56 14.83 2.82
CA HIS A 192 6.26 15.44 2.56
C HIS A 192 6.32 16.92 2.14
N LEU A 193 7.49 17.54 2.19
CA LEU A 193 7.70 18.95 1.87
C LEU A 193 8.71 19.14 0.72
N LEU A 194 8.51 18.38 -0.38
CA LEU A 194 9.33 18.52 -1.57
C LEU A 194 8.86 19.71 -2.41
N ASN A 195 9.72 20.71 -2.59
CA ASN A 195 9.47 21.89 -3.41
C ASN A 195 10.00 21.76 -4.84
N TRP A 196 9.52 22.61 -5.75
CA TRP A 196 9.88 22.62 -7.17
C TRP A 196 11.06 23.56 -7.51
N LYS A 197 11.88 23.91 -6.54
CA LYS A 197 13.00 24.87 -6.70
C LYS A 197 12.52 26.22 -7.26
N ASP A 198 13.17 26.67 -8.33
CA ASP A 198 12.86 27.95 -9.02
C ASP A 198 11.76 27.82 -10.08
N ARG A 199 11.23 26.62 -10.35
CA ARG A 199 10.29 26.40 -11.46
C ARG A 199 8.82 26.49 -11.06
N GLY A 200 8.51 26.14 -9.84
CA GLY A 200 7.15 26.06 -9.30
C GLY A 200 6.34 24.85 -9.79
N TYR A 201 5.24 24.59 -9.09
CA TYR A 201 4.38 23.42 -9.29
C TYR A 201 3.77 23.33 -10.69
N LYS A 202 3.59 24.44 -11.39
CA LYS A 202 3.11 24.47 -12.78
C LYS A 202 3.92 23.55 -13.70
N THR A 203 5.16 23.23 -13.35
CA THR A 203 6.05 22.33 -14.09
C THR A 203 5.45 20.92 -14.24
N VAL A 204 4.58 20.48 -13.34
CA VAL A 204 3.87 19.19 -13.46
C VAL A 204 3.11 19.07 -14.78
N PHE A 205 2.59 20.18 -15.32
CA PHE A 205 1.90 20.16 -16.62
C PHE A 205 2.85 19.93 -17.79
N ASP A 206 4.06 20.47 -17.72
CA ASP A 206 5.08 20.19 -18.74
C ASP A 206 5.49 18.72 -18.73
N LEU A 207 5.54 18.09 -17.55
CA LEU A 207 5.81 16.66 -17.43
C LEU A 207 4.65 15.81 -17.95
N LEU A 208 3.41 16.10 -17.56
CA LEU A 208 2.22 15.37 -18.02
C LEU A 208 2.05 15.45 -19.53
N MET A 209 2.33 16.61 -20.12
CA MET A 209 2.25 16.87 -21.55
C MET A 209 3.51 16.45 -22.31
N HIS A 210 4.53 15.90 -21.66
CA HIS A 210 5.84 15.57 -22.25
C HIS A 210 6.53 16.75 -22.94
N ARG A 211 6.35 17.97 -22.45
CA ARG A 211 7.01 19.17 -22.95
C ARG A 211 8.41 19.35 -22.37
N TYR A 212 8.69 18.70 -21.26
CA TYR A 212 9.98 18.67 -20.59
C TYR A 212 10.35 17.21 -20.27
N PRO A 213 11.62 16.77 -20.40
CA PRO A 213 12.79 17.59 -20.81
C PRO A 213 12.90 17.81 -22.34
N ASP A 214 12.18 17.05 -23.16
CA ASP A 214 12.27 17.08 -24.63
C ASP A 214 10.93 17.51 -25.26
N ALA A 215 10.84 18.74 -25.71
CA ALA A 215 9.64 19.29 -26.34
C ALA A 215 9.24 18.58 -27.65
N SER A 216 10.15 17.84 -28.30
CA SER A 216 9.82 17.05 -29.49
C SER A 216 8.87 15.88 -29.22
N GLN A 217 8.80 15.43 -27.97
CA GLN A 217 7.89 14.39 -27.47
C GLN A 217 6.52 14.92 -27.01
N SER A 218 6.29 16.23 -27.21
CA SER A 218 5.11 16.91 -26.68
C SER A 218 3.79 16.31 -27.15
N ILE A 219 2.88 16.13 -26.21
CA ILE A 219 1.48 15.78 -26.50
C ILE A 219 0.73 17.09 -26.75
N PRO A 220 0.13 17.31 -27.94
CA PRO A 220 -0.49 18.57 -28.28
C PRO A 220 -1.87 18.75 -27.64
N ILE A 221 -1.97 18.50 -26.34
CA ILE A 221 -3.26 18.55 -25.63
C ILE A 221 -3.74 19.99 -25.44
N LEU A 222 -2.83 20.96 -25.38
CA LEU A 222 -3.20 22.38 -25.24
C LEU A 222 -3.98 22.91 -26.44
N ASP A 223 -3.78 22.37 -27.65
CA ASP A 223 -4.52 22.72 -28.86
C ASP A 223 -6.01 22.33 -28.74
N THR A 224 -6.35 21.44 -27.83
CA THR A 224 -7.72 20.99 -27.55
C THR A 224 -8.41 21.82 -26.48
N VAL A 225 -7.69 22.71 -25.77
CA VAL A 225 -8.22 23.52 -24.68
C VAL A 225 -8.95 24.73 -25.22
N LYS A 226 -10.19 24.91 -24.82
CA LYS A 226 -11.00 26.09 -25.07
C LYS A 226 -11.13 26.89 -23.78
N PHE A 227 -10.35 27.95 -23.67
CA PHE A 227 -10.37 28.85 -22.53
C PHE A 227 -11.64 29.73 -22.51
N SER A 228 -11.99 30.26 -21.35
CA SER A 228 -13.15 31.14 -21.12
C SER A 228 -14.46 30.46 -21.57
N ASN A 229 -14.58 29.17 -21.38
CA ASN A 229 -15.75 28.37 -21.70
C ASN A 229 -16.31 27.70 -20.43
N GLU A 230 -16.88 28.53 -19.53
CA GLU A 230 -17.56 28.08 -18.31
C GLU A 230 -18.80 27.27 -18.67
N VAL A 231 -18.87 26.03 -18.19
CA VAL A 231 -19.99 25.11 -18.44
C VAL A 231 -21.17 25.46 -17.53
N SER A 232 -22.36 25.62 -18.10
CA SER A 232 -23.59 25.91 -17.38
C SER A 232 -24.58 24.76 -17.36
N SER A 233 -24.44 23.77 -18.27
CA SER A 233 -25.32 22.60 -18.29
C SER A 233 -24.68 21.41 -19.00
N ILE A 234 -24.95 20.21 -18.46
CA ILE A 234 -24.52 18.91 -18.99
C ILE A 234 -25.78 18.04 -19.15
N ASP A 235 -26.28 17.93 -20.37
CA ASP A 235 -27.48 17.14 -20.69
C ASP A 235 -27.05 15.76 -21.24
N TYR A 236 -27.32 14.72 -20.47
CA TYR A 236 -27.03 13.32 -20.83
C TYR A 236 -28.32 12.48 -20.97
N SER A 237 -29.48 13.12 -21.20
CA SER A 237 -30.77 12.47 -21.36
C SER A 237 -30.88 11.61 -22.64
N THR A 238 -30.09 11.98 -23.68
CA THR A 238 -30.06 11.28 -24.97
C THR A 238 -28.78 10.42 -25.10
N ASP A 239 -28.61 9.71 -26.21
CA ASP A 239 -27.41 8.88 -26.47
C ASP A 239 -26.10 9.71 -26.42
N LYS A 240 -26.12 10.93 -26.94
CA LYS A 240 -25.01 11.86 -26.84
C LYS A 240 -25.17 12.77 -25.63
N VAL A 241 -24.07 13.27 -25.15
CA VAL A 241 -24.04 14.27 -24.07
C VAL A 241 -23.90 15.66 -24.69
N THR A 242 -24.79 16.58 -24.33
CA THR A 242 -24.74 17.97 -24.75
C THR A 242 -24.23 18.85 -23.61
N VAL A 243 -23.09 19.51 -23.81
CA VAL A 243 -22.50 20.45 -22.86
C VAL A 243 -22.77 21.86 -23.36
N THR A 244 -23.40 22.70 -22.53
CA THR A 244 -23.70 24.09 -22.83
C THR A 244 -22.86 24.98 -21.92
N THR A 245 -22.29 26.05 -22.46
CA THR A 245 -21.50 27.03 -21.72
C THR A 245 -22.28 28.30 -21.46
N THR A 246 -21.83 29.14 -20.51
CA THR A 246 -22.48 30.40 -20.11
C THR A 246 -22.57 31.41 -21.27
N ASN A 247 -21.65 31.34 -22.24
CA ASN A 247 -21.68 32.17 -23.46
C ASN A 247 -22.59 31.57 -24.56
N GLY A 248 -23.39 30.53 -24.26
CA GLY A 248 -24.38 29.93 -25.16
C GLY A 248 -23.85 28.93 -26.17
N ASN A 249 -22.55 28.63 -26.18
CA ASN A 249 -21.99 27.59 -27.04
C ASN A 249 -22.48 26.19 -26.61
N LYS A 250 -22.74 25.33 -27.61
CA LYS A 250 -23.13 23.95 -27.37
C LYS A 250 -22.11 23.00 -28.00
N PHE A 251 -21.69 22.04 -27.19
CA PHE A 251 -20.78 20.98 -27.59
C PHE A 251 -21.45 19.61 -27.40
N ILE A 252 -21.34 18.76 -28.40
CA ILE A 252 -21.93 17.41 -28.38
C ILE A 252 -20.80 16.40 -28.34
N ALA A 253 -20.87 15.45 -27.39
CA ALA A 253 -19.88 14.41 -27.19
C ALA A 253 -20.51 13.04 -27.00
N ASP A 254 -19.69 12.03 -27.16
CA ASP A 254 -20.03 10.63 -26.82
C ASP A 254 -19.89 10.37 -25.34
N SER A 255 -18.89 10.99 -24.72
CA SER A 255 -18.61 10.90 -23.27
C SER A 255 -18.06 12.24 -22.76
N VAL A 256 -18.28 12.49 -21.48
CA VAL A 256 -17.80 13.69 -20.77
C VAL A 256 -17.03 13.25 -19.52
N ILE A 257 -15.85 13.80 -19.29
CA ILE A 257 -15.12 13.69 -18.03
C ILE A 257 -15.25 15.04 -17.30
N PHE A 258 -15.92 15.03 -16.18
CA PHE A 258 -16.13 16.20 -15.32
C PHE A 258 -15.04 16.26 -14.26
N THR A 259 -14.29 17.38 -14.24
CA THR A 259 -13.15 17.58 -13.32
C THR A 259 -13.20 18.87 -12.50
N ALA A 260 -14.33 19.58 -12.50
CA ALA A 260 -14.46 20.78 -11.67
C ALA A 260 -14.45 20.42 -10.18
N SER A 261 -14.12 21.40 -9.31
CA SER A 261 -13.95 21.17 -7.87
C SER A 261 -15.25 20.71 -7.19
N LEU A 262 -15.09 20.09 -6.02
CA LEU A 262 -16.21 19.75 -5.15
C LEU A 262 -17.02 21.01 -4.74
N GLY A 263 -16.35 22.16 -4.55
CA GLY A 263 -17.04 23.41 -4.23
C GLY A 263 -18.00 23.88 -5.32
N VAL A 264 -17.61 23.73 -6.60
CA VAL A 264 -18.50 23.99 -7.75
C VAL A 264 -19.66 22.99 -7.76
N LEU A 265 -19.41 21.71 -7.46
CA LEU A 265 -20.49 20.73 -7.35
C LEU A 265 -21.48 21.08 -6.24
N LYS A 266 -21.00 21.47 -5.04
CA LYS A 266 -21.86 21.91 -3.94
C LYS A 266 -22.75 23.11 -4.31
N ASP A 267 -22.18 24.06 -5.04
CA ASP A 267 -22.88 25.29 -5.46
C ASP A 267 -23.89 25.03 -6.60
N GLN A 268 -23.59 24.12 -7.55
CA GLN A 268 -24.30 24.09 -8.84
C GLN A 268 -24.84 22.72 -9.29
N HIS A 269 -24.62 21.62 -8.55
CA HIS A 269 -24.98 20.28 -9.04
C HIS A 269 -26.45 20.13 -9.43
N LEU A 270 -27.39 20.84 -8.76
CA LEU A 270 -28.81 20.77 -9.06
C LEU A 270 -29.18 21.42 -10.41
N SER A 271 -28.44 22.42 -10.85
CA SER A 271 -28.72 23.14 -12.12
C SER A 271 -27.84 22.61 -13.26
N LEU A 272 -26.66 22.09 -12.96
CA LEU A 272 -25.64 21.74 -13.94
C LEU A 272 -25.97 20.44 -14.71
N PHE A 273 -26.58 19.44 -14.05
CA PHE A 273 -26.81 18.11 -14.62
C PHE A 273 -28.26 17.89 -15.00
N LYS A 274 -28.49 17.36 -16.23
CA LYS A 274 -29.80 16.98 -16.77
C LYS A 274 -29.74 15.58 -17.41
N PRO A 275 -30.49 14.58 -16.88
CA PRO A 275 -31.27 14.57 -15.63
C PRO A 275 -30.44 14.91 -14.40
N GLN A 276 -31.08 15.07 -13.23
CA GLN A 276 -30.38 15.24 -11.97
C GLN A 276 -29.52 13.99 -11.65
N LEU A 277 -28.45 14.20 -10.91
CA LEU A 277 -27.58 13.12 -10.42
C LEU A 277 -28.37 12.14 -9.53
N SER A 278 -27.88 10.93 -9.39
CA SER A 278 -28.45 9.95 -8.46
C SER A 278 -28.37 10.46 -7.01
N ASN A 279 -29.32 10.02 -6.17
CA ASN A 279 -29.35 10.39 -4.77
C ASN A 279 -28.01 10.07 -4.05
N LYS A 280 -27.44 8.91 -4.35
CA LYS A 280 -26.13 8.46 -3.80
C LYS A 280 -25.02 9.47 -4.10
N LYS A 281 -24.96 9.99 -5.33
CA LYS A 281 -23.98 10.97 -5.75
C LYS A 281 -24.23 12.35 -5.13
N ILE A 282 -25.51 12.76 -4.98
CA ILE A 282 -25.90 14.00 -4.30
C ILE A 282 -25.47 13.94 -2.83
N LEU A 283 -25.73 12.83 -2.14
CA LEU A 283 -25.30 12.63 -0.75
C LEU A 283 -23.77 12.73 -0.61
N SER A 284 -23.01 12.24 -1.59
CA SER A 284 -21.54 12.36 -1.58
C SER A 284 -21.09 13.82 -1.78
N ILE A 285 -21.74 14.57 -2.69
CA ILE A 285 -21.45 16.00 -2.88
C ILE A 285 -21.76 16.78 -1.61
N GLU A 286 -22.85 16.49 -0.93
CA GLU A 286 -23.26 17.16 0.30
C GLU A 286 -22.44 16.76 1.51
N GLY A 287 -22.06 15.48 1.59
CA GLY A 287 -21.31 14.89 2.70
C GLY A 287 -19.86 15.33 2.74
N LEU A 288 -19.11 15.12 1.65
CA LEU A 288 -17.69 15.48 1.60
C LEU A 288 -17.45 16.95 1.97
N GLY A 289 -16.47 17.21 2.82
CA GLY A 289 -16.09 18.56 3.24
C GLY A 289 -15.21 19.26 2.20
N ILE A 290 -15.27 20.58 2.13
CA ILE A 290 -14.33 21.43 1.41
C ILE A 290 -14.30 22.79 2.10
N GLY A 291 -13.15 23.21 2.58
CA GLY A 291 -12.97 24.47 3.29
C GLY A 291 -12.21 25.52 2.50
N SER A 292 -11.71 26.50 3.23
CA SER A 292 -10.93 27.60 2.67
C SER A 292 -9.66 27.83 3.47
N VAL A 293 -8.54 27.85 2.76
CA VAL A 293 -7.20 28.18 3.27
C VAL A 293 -6.61 29.23 2.35
N ASN A 294 -6.24 30.38 2.88
CA ASN A 294 -5.60 31.44 2.11
C ASN A 294 -4.15 31.63 2.54
N LYS A 295 -3.30 31.86 1.54
CA LYS A 295 -1.89 32.20 1.69
C LYS A 295 -1.70 33.69 1.50
N LEU A 296 -0.89 34.30 2.35
CA LEU A 296 -0.69 35.74 2.49
C LEU A 296 0.81 36.04 2.39
N PHE A 297 1.30 36.39 1.20
CA PHE A 297 2.72 36.60 0.93
C PHE A 297 3.09 38.10 1.09
N LEU A 298 4.08 38.34 1.91
CA LEU A 298 4.70 39.66 2.14
C LEU A 298 6.15 39.64 1.66
N GLU A 299 6.49 40.49 0.68
CA GLU A 299 7.88 40.70 0.25
C GLU A 299 8.43 41.93 0.97
N PHE A 300 9.58 41.80 1.60
CA PHE A 300 10.26 42.87 2.33
C PHE A 300 11.47 43.40 1.54
N PRO A 301 11.91 44.65 1.79
CA PRO A 301 13.08 45.23 1.12
C PRO A 301 14.39 44.44 1.42
N HIS A 302 14.45 43.80 2.56
CA HIS A 302 15.54 42.91 2.98
C HIS A 302 15.02 41.91 4.00
N ARG A 303 15.74 40.80 4.15
CA ARG A 303 15.47 39.81 5.20
C ARG A 303 15.77 40.48 6.57
N TRP A 304 14.80 40.46 7.48
CA TRP A 304 14.92 40.95 8.84
C TRP A 304 14.88 39.82 9.89
N TRP A 305 14.63 38.61 9.51
CA TRP A 305 14.68 37.41 10.36
C TRP A 305 15.96 36.61 10.14
N LEU A 306 16.23 35.62 11.04
CA LEU A 306 17.43 34.77 10.99
C LEU A 306 17.44 33.92 9.71
N GLU A 307 18.62 33.69 9.18
CA GLU A 307 18.80 33.00 7.89
C GLU A 307 18.32 31.55 7.91
N ASP A 308 18.50 30.87 9.04
CA ASP A 308 18.12 29.49 9.27
C ASP A 308 16.71 29.33 9.86
N SER A 309 15.92 30.44 9.98
CA SER A 309 14.57 30.36 10.51
C SER A 309 13.61 29.67 9.54
N ALA A 310 12.75 28.79 10.06
CA ALA A 310 11.62 28.23 9.33
C ALA A 310 10.39 29.15 9.34
N GLY A 311 10.35 30.09 10.29
CA GLY A 311 9.23 31.01 10.46
C GLY A 311 8.86 31.29 11.91
N PHE A 312 7.64 31.81 12.09
CA PHE A 312 7.13 32.25 13.38
C PHE A 312 5.72 31.65 13.62
N GLY A 313 5.55 30.99 14.77
CA GLY A 313 4.25 30.54 15.25
C GLY A 313 3.70 31.56 16.28
N PHE A 314 2.42 31.94 16.15
CA PHE A 314 1.78 32.94 16.97
C PHE A 314 0.80 32.33 17.95
N ILE A 315 1.14 32.41 19.23
CA ILE A 315 0.31 31.92 20.34
C ILE A 315 -0.41 33.13 20.99
N TRP A 316 -1.70 33.20 20.79
CA TRP A 316 -2.51 34.18 21.52
C TRP A 316 -2.72 33.70 22.96
N THR A 317 -2.36 34.57 23.96
CA THR A 317 -2.81 34.28 25.32
C THR A 317 -4.33 34.44 25.40
N GLU A 318 -5.01 33.63 26.22
CA GLU A 318 -6.47 33.73 26.37
C GLU A 318 -6.92 35.15 26.75
N GLN A 319 -6.16 35.81 27.63
CA GLN A 319 -6.46 37.17 28.05
C GLN A 319 -6.35 38.17 26.88
N ASP A 320 -5.23 38.15 26.15
CA ASP A 320 -5.02 39.10 25.06
C ASP A 320 -5.98 38.85 23.89
N LYS A 321 -6.29 37.58 23.61
CA LYS A 321 -7.28 37.18 22.61
C LYS A 321 -8.65 37.79 22.95
N LYS A 322 -9.10 37.61 24.19
CA LYS A 322 -10.37 38.14 24.68
C LYS A 322 -10.38 39.67 24.61
N GLU A 323 -9.32 40.31 25.09
CA GLU A 323 -9.20 41.77 25.07
C GLU A 323 -9.18 42.32 23.64
N PHE A 324 -8.51 41.64 22.71
CA PHE A 324 -8.46 42.01 21.30
C PHE A 324 -9.85 41.94 20.68
N LEU A 325 -10.60 40.88 20.91
CA LEU A 325 -11.96 40.71 20.40
C LEU A 325 -12.96 41.71 21.00
N GLU A 326 -12.74 42.17 22.24
CA GLU A 326 -13.60 43.17 22.90
C GLU A 326 -13.29 44.61 22.43
N LYS A 327 -11.99 44.92 22.21
CA LYS A 327 -11.55 46.32 21.94
C LYS A 327 -11.42 46.64 20.45
N GLN A 328 -11.08 45.64 19.63
CA GLN A 328 -10.89 45.85 18.19
C GLN A 328 -12.18 45.75 17.41
N PRO A 329 -12.32 46.54 16.32
CA PRO A 329 -13.49 46.42 15.46
C PRO A 329 -13.55 45.03 14.79
N LYS A 330 -14.78 44.54 14.56
CA LYS A 330 -15.03 43.19 14.03
C LYS A 330 -14.31 42.87 12.71
N ASN A 331 -14.07 43.85 11.88
CA ASN A 331 -13.32 43.69 10.63
C ASN A 331 -11.83 43.38 10.81
N LEU A 332 -11.30 43.40 12.06
CA LEU A 332 -9.95 43.00 12.39
C LEU A 332 -9.89 41.67 13.17
N HIS A 333 -11.05 41.08 13.54
CA HIS A 333 -11.08 39.83 14.35
C HIS A 333 -10.42 38.65 13.66
N TRP A 334 -10.35 38.63 12.33
CA TRP A 334 -9.66 37.59 11.56
C TRP A 334 -8.15 37.44 11.87
N LEU A 335 -7.55 38.50 12.42
CA LEU A 335 -6.12 38.49 12.78
C LEU A 335 -5.77 37.44 13.84
N ILE A 336 -6.73 37.04 14.69
CA ILE A 336 -6.50 35.98 15.67
C ILE A 336 -6.32 34.60 15.03
N ASP A 337 -6.79 34.42 13.79
CA ASP A 337 -6.75 33.14 13.07
C ASP A 337 -5.53 33.03 12.12
N VAL A 338 -4.72 34.08 12.00
CA VAL A 338 -3.39 33.99 11.38
C VAL A 338 -2.42 33.39 12.41
N PHE A 339 -2.19 32.10 12.30
CA PHE A 339 -1.48 31.35 13.35
C PHE A 339 0.03 31.27 13.15
N SER A 340 0.54 31.55 11.94
CA SER A 340 1.96 31.44 11.62
C SER A 340 2.34 32.26 10.39
N PHE A 341 3.63 32.62 10.32
CA PHE A 341 4.31 33.04 9.10
C PHE A 341 5.48 32.11 8.83
N PHE A 342 5.54 31.52 7.66
CA PHE A 342 6.59 30.62 7.23
C PHE A 342 7.52 31.29 6.23
N THR A 343 8.79 30.90 6.23
CA THR A 343 9.71 31.28 5.16
C THR A 343 9.33 30.52 3.88
N VAL A 344 9.61 31.12 2.73
CA VAL A 344 9.27 30.54 1.44
C VAL A 344 10.56 30.06 0.77
N ASP A 345 10.57 28.80 0.32
CA ASP A 345 11.72 28.22 -0.39
C ASP A 345 12.12 29.07 -1.59
N CYS A 346 13.43 29.25 -1.80
CA CYS A 346 14.00 30.08 -2.86
C CYS A 346 13.57 31.56 -2.85
N GLN A 347 13.02 32.05 -1.72
CA GLN A 347 12.53 33.43 -1.56
C GLN A 347 13.09 34.09 -0.28
N PRO A 348 14.30 34.62 -0.30
CA PRO A 348 14.99 35.08 0.93
C PRO A 348 14.33 36.27 1.64
N ARG A 349 13.42 36.98 0.94
CA ARG A 349 12.78 38.22 1.45
C ARG A 349 11.28 38.11 1.60
N VAL A 350 10.72 36.89 1.48
CA VAL A 350 9.27 36.65 1.51
C VAL A 350 8.90 35.81 2.72
N LEU A 351 7.84 36.23 3.42
CA LEU A 351 7.12 35.44 4.40
C LEU A 351 5.72 35.13 3.89
N CYS A 352 5.23 33.92 4.22
CA CYS A 352 3.89 33.47 3.91
C CYS A 352 3.08 33.24 5.18
N GLY A 353 2.07 34.05 5.42
CA GLY A 353 1.06 33.78 6.45
C GLY A 353 -0.04 32.85 5.96
N TRP A 354 -0.61 32.06 6.86
CA TRP A 354 -1.72 31.17 6.56
C TRP A 354 -2.92 31.48 7.44
N ILE A 355 -4.12 31.42 6.83
CA ILE A 355 -5.39 31.62 7.51
C ILE A 355 -6.44 30.65 6.98
N THR A 356 -7.28 30.12 7.85
CA THR A 356 -8.24 29.06 7.55
C THR A 356 -9.67 29.43 7.92
N GLY A 357 -10.62 28.63 7.53
CA GLY A 357 -12.00 28.68 7.99
C GLY A 357 -12.76 29.91 7.58
N GLU A 358 -13.67 30.37 8.46
CA GLU A 358 -14.52 31.55 8.21
C GLU A 358 -13.71 32.82 8.00
N SER A 359 -12.64 33.01 8.77
CA SER A 359 -11.75 34.18 8.64
C SER A 359 -11.04 34.21 7.29
N SER A 360 -10.67 33.04 6.73
CA SER A 360 -10.12 32.93 5.38
C SER A 360 -11.14 33.44 4.33
N ARG A 361 -12.40 33.04 4.45
CA ARG A 361 -13.46 33.53 3.56
C ARG A 361 -13.75 35.04 3.75
N PHE A 362 -13.74 35.51 5.00
CA PHE A 362 -13.97 36.89 5.31
C PHE A 362 -12.91 37.79 4.69
N ILE A 363 -11.62 37.50 4.84
CA ILE A 363 -10.56 38.34 4.28
C ILE A 363 -10.65 38.48 2.76
N GLU A 364 -11.19 37.48 2.05
CA GLU A 364 -11.35 37.57 0.59
C GLU A 364 -12.28 38.73 0.18
N THR A 365 -13.12 39.22 1.08
CA THR A 365 -14.02 40.38 0.86
C THR A 365 -13.36 41.72 1.14
N LEU A 366 -12.20 41.72 1.82
CA LEU A 366 -11.45 42.96 2.13
C LEU A 366 -10.53 43.33 0.96
N SER A 367 -10.11 44.62 0.92
CA SER A 367 -9.06 45.04 0.00
C SER A 367 -7.69 44.47 0.38
N ASP A 368 -6.77 44.45 -0.60
CA ASP A 368 -5.42 43.96 -0.34
C ASP A 368 -4.64 44.86 0.62
N ASP A 369 -4.91 46.17 0.63
CA ASP A 369 -4.32 47.12 1.58
C ASP A 369 -4.82 46.88 3.00
N GLU A 370 -6.14 46.69 3.23
CA GLU A 370 -6.68 46.39 4.55
C GLU A 370 -6.07 45.10 5.14
N VAL A 371 -5.90 44.08 4.32
CA VAL A 371 -5.30 42.80 4.79
C VAL A 371 -3.81 42.98 5.04
N LYS A 372 -3.08 43.64 4.16
CA LYS A 372 -1.65 43.94 4.33
C LYS A 372 -1.38 44.74 5.62
N ASP A 373 -2.13 45.82 5.84
CA ASP A 373 -1.97 46.65 7.01
C ASP A 373 -2.25 45.90 8.30
N GLY A 374 -3.33 45.08 8.35
CA GLY A 374 -3.62 44.20 9.48
C GLY A 374 -2.49 43.18 9.74
N LEU A 375 -1.89 42.61 8.70
CA LEU A 375 -0.75 41.71 8.86
C LEU A 375 0.48 42.43 9.39
N CYS A 376 0.73 43.68 8.99
CA CYS A 376 1.82 44.48 9.54
C CYS A 376 1.62 44.75 11.03
N ASP A 377 0.41 45.11 11.44
CA ASP A 377 0.06 45.31 12.85
C ASP A 377 0.23 44.02 13.66
N LEU A 378 -0.14 42.87 13.08
CA LEU A 378 0.03 41.56 13.71
C LEU A 378 1.51 41.22 13.90
N LEU A 379 2.33 41.39 12.87
CA LEU A 379 3.77 41.18 12.92
C LEU A 379 4.44 42.06 13.98
N ASP A 380 4.07 43.35 14.02
CA ASP A 380 4.60 44.30 15.02
C ASP A 380 4.19 43.89 16.45
N LYS A 381 2.92 43.50 16.65
CA LYS A 381 2.42 43.04 17.96
C LYS A 381 3.23 41.85 18.50
N PHE A 382 3.50 40.86 17.68
CA PHE A 382 4.19 39.63 18.15
C PHE A 382 5.70 39.79 18.12
N LEU A 383 6.27 40.42 17.09
CA LEU A 383 7.69 40.37 16.78
C LEU A 383 8.40 41.74 16.95
N GLY A 384 7.66 42.86 17.00
CA GLY A 384 8.22 44.22 17.04
C GLY A 384 9.14 44.49 18.26
N LYS A 385 9.03 43.69 19.34
CA LYS A 385 9.97 43.77 20.47
C LYS A 385 11.36 43.17 20.16
N HIS A 386 11.45 42.30 19.16
CA HIS A 386 12.66 41.55 18.85
C HIS A 386 13.29 41.93 17.51
N TYR A 387 12.49 42.47 16.59
CA TYR A 387 12.90 42.81 15.25
C TYR A 387 12.44 44.23 14.86
N ASN A 388 13.29 44.94 14.12
CA ASN A 388 12.90 46.16 13.46
C ASN A 388 12.32 45.80 12.10
N ILE A 389 10.98 45.59 12.03
CA ILE A 389 10.28 45.09 10.88
C ILE A 389 10.06 46.21 9.87
N PRO A 390 10.62 46.13 8.64
CA PRO A 390 10.36 47.14 7.63
C PRO A 390 8.95 46.97 7.04
N ALA A 391 8.40 48.01 6.47
CA ALA A 391 7.17 47.87 5.69
C ALA A 391 7.41 46.94 4.48
N PRO A 392 6.50 46.02 4.15
CA PRO A 392 6.63 45.16 2.98
C PRO A 392 6.47 45.97 1.68
N ASP A 393 7.36 45.66 0.71
CA ASP A 393 7.33 46.30 -0.63
C ASP A 393 6.13 45.84 -1.45
N LYS A 394 5.78 44.53 -1.34
CA LYS A 394 4.66 43.93 -2.09
C LYS A 394 3.86 42.98 -1.22
N PHE A 395 2.63 42.82 -1.60
CA PHE A 395 1.69 41.85 -1.02
C PHE A 395 0.93 41.14 -2.13
N ILE A 396 0.74 39.85 -1.98
CA ILE A 396 -0.15 39.02 -2.81
C ILE A 396 -0.79 37.93 -1.95
N ARG A 397 -2.01 37.57 -2.26
CA ARG A 397 -2.72 36.52 -1.55
C ARG A 397 -3.58 35.65 -2.47
N SER A 398 -3.92 34.46 -1.99
CA SER A 398 -4.92 33.63 -2.65
C SER A 398 -6.34 34.03 -2.30
N LYS A 399 -7.30 33.73 -3.17
CA LYS A 399 -8.74 33.94 -3.00
C LYS A 399 -9.45 32.73 -3.65
N TRP A 400 -9.68 31.66 -2.91
CA TRP A 400 -10.19 30.41 -3.46
C TRP A 400 -11.70 30.24 -3.28
N TYR A 401 -12.29 30.81 -2.23
CA TYR A 401 -13.69 30.66 -1.91
C TYR A 401 -14.59 31.58 -2.73
N THR A 402 -14.23 32.85 -2.86
CA THR A 402 -14.99 33.82 -3.66
C THR A 402 -14.84 33.60 -5.16
N ASP A 403 -13.81 32.87 -5.59
CA ASP A 403 -13.69 32.44 -6.98
C ASP A 403 -14.76 31.38 -7.29
N LYS A 404 -15.76 31.75 -8.08
CA LYS A 404 -16.88 30.87 -8.43
C LYS A 404 -16.50 29.57 -9.15
N HIS A 405 -15.28 29.49 -9.69
CA HIS A 405 -14.78 28.32 -10.39
C HIS A 405 -14.10 27.30 -9.45
N PHE A 406 -13.98 27.62 -8.15
CA PHE A 406 -13.39 26.74 -7.15
C PHE A 406 -14.26 26.55 -5.92
N ARG A 407 -14.74 27.64 -5.30
CA ARG A 407 -15.59 27.63 -4.09
C ARG A 407 -14.96 26.87 -2.91
N GLY A 408 -13.64 26.96 -2.77
CA GLY A 408 -12.87 26.32 -1.73
C GLY A 408 -11.52 25.77 -2.22
N CYS A 409 -10.72 25.23 -1.33
CA CYS A 409 -9.34 24.81 -1.60
C CYS A 409 -9.23 23.31 -1.90
N TYR A 410 -9.41 22.44 -0.93
CA TYR A 410 -9.33 20.99 -1.07
C TYR A 410 -10.33 20.28 -0.16
N SER A 411 -10.60 19.00 -0.48
CA SER A 411 -11.67 18.26 0.20
C SER A 411 -11.17 17.51 1.44
N HIS A 412 -12.07 17.16 2.34
CA HIS A 412 -11.82 16.29 3.47
C HIS A 412 -13.01 15.37 3.73
N GLN A 413 -12.77 14.28 4.48
CA GLN A 413 -13.85 13.44 4.99
C GLN A 413 -14.49 14.14 6.19
N SER A 414 -15.76 14.50 6.10
CA SER A 414 -16.47 15.18 7.19
C SER A 414 -17.34 14.21 8.00
N ILE A 415 -17.73 14.60 9.22
CA ILE A 415 -18.73 13.86 10.01
C ILE A 415 -20.02 13.67 9.21
N LYS A 416 -20.39 14.64 8.39
CA LYS A 416 -21.57 14.55 7.54
C LYS A 416 -21.44 13.44 6.50
N THR A 417 -20.21 13.15 6.02
CA THR A 417 -19.94 12.02 5.13
C THR A 417 -20.32 10.70 5.80
N ASP A 418 -19.91 10.53 7.05
CA ASP A 418 -20.25 9.33 7.84
C ASP A 418 -21.75 9.21 8.11
N GLN A 419 -22.39 10.30 8.52
CA GLN A 419 -23.84 10.34 8.81
C GLN A 419 -24.70 10.01 7.59
N LEU A 420 -24.26 10.39 6.40
CA LEU A 420 -24.97 10.14 5.14
C LEU A 420 -24.59 8.78 4.51
N GLY A 421 -23.62 8.07 5.04
CA GLY A 421 -23.08 6.85 4.43
C GLY A 421 -22.50 7.11 3.04
N ALA A 422 -21.93 8.28 2.82
CA ALA A 422 -21.40 8.74 1.54
C ALA A 422 -19.88 8.50 1.43
N SER A 423 -19.33 8.53 0.22
CA SER A 423 -17.90 8.32 -0.01
C SER A 423 -17.40 9.04 -1.26
N ALA A 424 -16.09 9.25 -1.34
CA ALA A 424 -15.41 9.72 -2.56
C ALA A 424 -15.62 8.73 -3.73
N ARG A 425 -15.69 7.43 -3.45
CA ARG A 425 -15.99 6.38 -4.44
C ARG A 425 -17.35 6.57 -5.08
N ASP A 426 -18.36 6.93 -4.31
CA ASP A 426 -19.71 7.19 -4.82
C ASP A 426 -19.75 8.43 -5.71
N LEU A 427 -18.94 9.45 -5.36
CA LEU A 427 -18.74 10.62 -6.23
C LEU A 427 -18.02 10.25 -7.53
N ALA A 428 -17.09 9.30 -7.50
CA ALA A 428 -16.32 8.84 -8.66
C ALA A 428 -17.12 7.92 -9.60
N GLU A 429 -18.27 7.37 -9.18
CA GLU A 429 -19.01 6.39 -9.96
C GLU A 429 -19.49 7.00 -11.28
N PRO A 430 -19.25 6.37 -12.45
CA PRO A 430 -19.68 6.94 -13.73
C PRO A 430 -21.16 6.82 -13.95
N ILE A 431 -21.74 7.74 -14.72
CA ILE A 431 -23.09 7.63 -15.24
C ILE A 431 -23.05 6.83 -16.55
N LEU A 432 -23.70 5.70 -16.58
CA LEU A 432 -23.70 4.78 -17.72
C LEU A 432 -24.95 4.96 -18.62
N SER A 433 -24.79 4.69 -19.89
CA SER A 433 -25.92 4.53 -20.83
C SER A 433 -26.74 3.29 -20.48
N LYS A 434 -28.06 3.42 -20.41
CA LYS A 434 -28.98 2.30 -20.16
C LYS A 434 -29.00 1.28 -21.32
N LEU A 435 -28.56 1.66 -22.52
CA LEU A 435 -28.65 0.83 -23.73
C LEU A 435 -27.44 -0.14 -23.83
N ASN A 436 -26.26 0.31 -23.49
CA ASN A 436 -25.02 -0.41 -23.81
C ASN A 436 -23.94 -0.28 -22.73
N ASN A 437 -24.29 0.19 -21.54
CA ASN A 437 -23.37 0.44 -20.41
C ASN A 437 -22.17 1.36 -20.75
N LYS A 438 -22.28 2.18 -21.82
CA LYS A 438 -21.24 3.16 -22.18
C LYS A 438 -21.15 4.23 -21.11
N PRO A 439 -19.93 4.56 -20.62
CA PRO A 439 -19.73 5.70 -19.72
C PRO A 439 -20.08 7.01 -20.44
N LYS A 440 -21.10 7.69 -19.96
CA LYS A 440 -21.59 8.97 -20.52
C LYS A 440 -21.01 10.16 -19.81
N VAL A 441 -21.06 10.16 -18.47
CA VAL A 441 -20.45 11.19 -17.62
C VAL A 441 -19.60 10.50 -16.56
N LEU A 442 -18.33 10.83 -16.56
CA LEU A 442 -17.32 10.32 -15.62
C LEU A 442 -16.87 11.47 -14.72
N PHE A 443 -16.42 11.17 -13.52
CA PHE A 443 -16.06 12.16 -12.50
C PHE A 443 -14.61 11.94 -12.05
N ALA A 444 -13.77 12.97 -12.23
CA ALA A 444 -12.40 13.01 -11.77
C ALA A 444 -12.11 14.31 -10.99
N GLY A 445 -11.00 14.38 -10.33
CA GLY A 445 -10.60 15.45 -9.43
C GLY A 445 -10.23 14.87 -8.07
N GLU A 446 -9.47 15.60 -7.25
CA GLU A 446 -8.94 15.09 -5.98
C GLU A 446 -10.04 14.57 -5.05
N ALA A 447 -11.22 15.22 -4.99
CA ALA A 447 -12.35 14.81 -4.16
C ALA A 447 -12.99 13.47 -4.57
N THR A 448 -12.63 12.90 -5.73
CA THR A 448 -13.09 11.60 -6.22
C THR A 448 -12.10 10.47 -5.94
N HIS A 449 -10.99 10.76 -5.23
CA HIS A 449 -9.99 9.76 -4.90
C HIS A 449 -10.22 9.20 -3.50
N ASP A 450 -10.23 7.88 -3.37
CA ASP A 450 -10.57 7.20 -2.10
C ASP A 450 -9.52 7.50 -1.00
N HIS A 451 -8.23 7.58 -1.36
CA HIS A 451 -7.13 7.62 -0.41
C HIS A 451 -6.23 8.87 -0.55
N TYR A 452 -6.09 9.44 -1.76
CA TYR A 452 -5.24 10.61 -2.01
C TYR A 452 -6.09 11.85 -2.32
N TYR A 453 -7.24 11.99 -1.67
CA TYR A 453 -8.03 13.23 -1.76
C TYR A 453 -7.19 14.42 -1.26
N SER A 454 -7.59 15.64 -1.59
CA SER A 454 -6.88 16.90 -1.26
C SER A 454 -5.54 17.12 -1.98
N THR A 455 -5.04 16.14 -2.76
CA THR A 455 -3.69 16.18 -3.32
C THR A 455 -3.66 16.31 -4.84
N VAL A 456 -2.53 16.81 -5.37
CA VAL A 456 -2.32 16.88 -6.82
C VAL A 456 -2.13 15.49 -7.42
N HIS A 457 -1.43 14.58 -6.73
CA HIS A 457 -1.25 13.22 -7.24
C HIS A 457 -2.57 12.46 -7.30
N GLY A 458 -3.45 12.61 -6.30
CA GLY A 458 -4.80 12.04 -6.37
C GLY A 458 -5.64 12.63 -7.50
N ALA A 459 -5.51 13.94 -7.77
CA ALA A 459 -6.15 14.54 -8.94
C ALA A 459 -5.64 13.93 -10.26
N VAL A 460 -4.32 13.76 -10.42
CA VAL A 460 -3.71 13.14 -11.61
C VAL A 460 -4.19 11.71 -11.79
N GLU A 461 -4.15 10.90 -10.74
CA GLU A 461 -4.58 9.51 -10.76
C GLU A 461 -6.07 9.34 -11.07
N SER A 462 -6.92 10.21 -10.51
CA SER A 462 -8.35 10.20 -10.82
C SER A 462 -8.63 10.49 -12.30
N GLY A 463 -7.86 11.40 -12.92
CA GLY A 463 -7.95 11.67 -14.35
C GLY A 463 -7.56 10.47 -15.21
N ILE A 464 -6.46 9.79 -14.86
CA ILE A 464 -6.01 8.56 -15.52
C ILE A 464 -7.05 7.44 -15.33
N ARG A 465 -7.59 7.26 -14.13
CA ARG A 465 -8.64 6.27 -13.83
C ARG A 465 -9.84 6.41 -14.75
N GLU A 466 -10.36 7.63 -14.95
CA GLU A 466 -11.54 7.84 -15.81
C GLU A 466 -11.20 7.69 -17.30
N ALA A 467 -9.99 8.05 -17.70
CA ALA A 467 -9.49 7.77 -19.06
C ALA A 467 -9.39 6.25 -19.30
N ASP A 468 -8.86 5.48 -18.34
CA ASP A 468 -8.78 4.02 -18.42
C ASP A 468 -10.16 3.35 -18.49
N ARG A 469 -11.18 3.87 -17.80
CA ARG A 469 -12.58 3.39 -17.93
C ARG A 469 -13.08 3.51 -19.38
N LEU A 470 -12.84 4.64 -20.04
CA LEU A 470 -13.21 4.84 -21.45
C LEU A 470 -12.41 3.92 -22.39
N ILE A 471 -11.09 3.83 -22.18
CA ILE A 471 -10.22 2.94 -22.94
C ILE A 471 -10.67 1.48 -22.82
N ALA A 472 -11.00 1.03 -21.61
CA ALA A 472 -11.46 -0.32 -21.34
C ALA A 472 -12.82 -0.60 -22.04
N TYR A 473 -13.76 0.34 -21.93
CA TYR A 473 -15.05 0.22 -22.64
C TYR A 473 -14.84 0.05 -24.15
N HIS A 474 -14.04 0.91 -24.76
CA HIS A 474 -13.82 0.85 -26.22
C HIS A 474 -13.04 -0.39 -26.68
N ARG A 475 -12.12 -0.88 -25.85
CA ARG A 475 -11.48 -2.19 -26.07
C ARG A 475 -12.49 -3.34 -26.01
N GLN A 476 -13.49 -3.29 -25.11
CA GLN A 476 -14.55 -4.29 -25.05
C GLN A 476 -15.48 -4.23 -26.27
N VAL A 477 -15.84 -3.02 -26.74
CA VAL A 477 -16.69 -2.83 -27.93
C VAL A 477 -15.96 -3.27 -29.19
N SER A 478 -14.70 -2.89 -29.39
CA SER A 478 -13.89 -3.33 -30.54
C SER A 478 -13.71 -4.86 -30.56
N LYS A 479 -13.66 -5.52 -29.42
CA LYS A 479 -13.63 -6.99 -29.31
C LYS A 479 -14.96 -7.66 -29.63
N ASN A 480 -16.07 -6.96 -29.49
CA ASN A 480 -17.39 -7.48 -29.88
C ASN A 480 -17.65 -7.39 -31.38
N ASP A 481 -16.99 -6.47 -32.10
CA ASP A 481 -17.09 -6.31 -33.55
C ASP A 481 -16.15 -7.22 -34.34
N ASP A 482 -14.97 -7.54 -33.79
CA ASP A 482 -14.14 -8.63 -34.27
C ASP A 482 -14.69 -9.93 -33.67
N LYS A 483 -15.39 -10.73 -34.47
CA LYS A 483 -15.69 -12.12 -34.16
C LYS A 483 -14.39 -12.93 -34.09
N GLN A 484 -13.56 -12.68 -33.08
CA GLN A 484 -12.52 -13.61 -32.66
C GLN A 484 -13.25 -14.83 -32.10
N VAL A 485 -13.09 -15.96 -32.80
CA VAL A 485 -13.50 -17.26 -32.28
C VAL A 485 -12.81 -17.42 -30.94
N ALA A 486 -13.59 -17.40 -29.85
CA ALA A 486 -13.03 -17.61 -28.52
C ALA A 486 -12.30 -18.94 -28.52
N GLU A 487 -11.05 -18.94 -28.07
CA GLU A 487 -10.27 -20.19 -27.96
C GLU A 487 -10.98 -21.13 -26.98
N LYS A 488 -11.10 -22.41 -27.34
CA LYS A 488 -11.77 -23.42 -26.52
C LYS A 488 -10.79 -24.47 -26.07
N THR A 489 -10.97 -24.94 -24.85
CA THR A 489 -10.24 -26.07 -24.27
C THR A 489 -11.14 -26.80 -23.29
N THR A 490 -10.88 -28.08 -23.04
CA THR A 490 -11.64 -28.78 -21.99
C THR A 490 -11.18 -28.38 -20.60
N LEU A 491 -9.88 -28.16 -20.38
CA LEU A 491 -9.33 -27.72 -19.09
C LEU A 491 -8.42 -26.50 -19.24
N ALA A 492 -8.63 -25.47 -18.41
CA ALA A 492 -7.70 -24.38 -18.27
C ALA A 492 -7.02 -24.45 -16.89
N ILE A 493 -5.70 -24.49 -16.87
CA ILE A 493 -4.88 -24.46 -15.65
C ILE A 493 -4.35 -23.03 -15.47
N ILE A 494 -4.61 -22.40 -14.31
CA ILE A 494 -4.18 -21.05 -13.98
C ILE A 494 -3.06 -21.11 -12.96
N GLY A 495 -1.85 -20.74 -13.38
CA GLY A 495 -0.60 -20.77 -12.64
C GLY A 495 0.32 -21.90 -13.09
N ALA A 496 1.57 -21.54 -13.42
CA ALA A 496 2.64 -22.49 -13.76
C ALA A 496 3.66 -22.61 -12.61
N GLY A 497 3.17 -22.60 -11.38
CA GLY A 497 3.88 -23.09 -10.21
C GLY A 497 3.93 -24.63 -10.22
N LEU A 498 4.55 -25.23 -9.21
CA LEU A 498 4.76 -26.68 -9.17
C LEU A 498 3.43 -27.45 -9.22
N ALA A 499 2.35 -26.97 -8.60
CA ALA A 499 1.04 -27.59 -8.67
C ALA A 499 0.45 -27.61 -10.10
N GLY A 500 0.51 -26.49 -10.83
CA GLY A 500 0.03 -26.42 -12.21
C GLY A 500 0.85 -27.27 -13.17
N LEU A 501 2.17 -27.28 -13.01
CA LEU A 501 3.09 -28.11 -13.80
C LEU A 501 2.88 -29.61 -13.53
N SER A 502 2.69 -30.00 -12.26
CA SER A 502 2.37 -31.37 -11.87
C SER A 502 1.04 -31.82 -12.44
N ALA A 503 0.02 -30.97 -12.42
CA ALA A 503 -1.27 -31.27 -13.04
C ALA A 503 -1.12 -31.51 -14.55
N ALA A 504 -0.41 -30.62 -15.25
CA ALA A 504 -0.17 -30.74 -16.69
C ALA A 504 0.61 -32.04 -17.03
N LYS A 505 1.67 -32.34 -16.25
CA LYS A 505 2.43 -33.61 -16.40
C LYS A 505 1.51 -34.81 -16.23
N THR A 506 0.69 -34.85 -15.20
CA THR A 506 -0.23 -35.97 -14.92
C THR A 506 -1.25 -36.13 -16.05
N LEU A 507 -1.78 -35.06 -16.61
CA LEU A 507 -2.69 -35.10 -17.76
C LEU A 507 -2.01 -35.77 -18.98
N GLU A 508 -0.78 -35.34 -19.30
CA GLU A 508 -0.03 -35.89 -20.46
C GLU A 508 0.40 -37.34 -20.26
N GLU A 509 0.75 -37.75 -19.04
CA GLU A 509 1.01 -39.16 -18.69
C GLU A 509 -0.20 -40.07 -18.99
N HIS A 510 -1.42 -39.50 -18.81
CA HIS A 510 -2.68 -40.17 -19.14
C HIS A 510 -3.19 -39.85 -20.56
N LYS A 511 -2.31 -39.31 -21.44
CA LYS A 511 -2.58 -39.00 -22.85
C LYS A 511 -3.71 -38.01 -23.08
N PHE A 512 -3.93 -37.10 -22.11
CA PHE A 512 -4.88 -36.00 -22.22
C PHE A 512 -4.14 -34.71 -22.58
N TYR A 513 -4.43 -34.12 -23.72
CA TYR A 513 -3.73 -32.96 -24.29
C TYR A 513 -4.64 -31.74 -24.51
N ASP A 514 -5.95 -31.86 -24.30
CA ASP A 514 -6.88 -30.73 -24.48
C ASP A 514 -6.94 -29.87 -23.22
N TYR A 515 -5.80 -29.25 -22.90
CA TYR A 515 -5.68 -28.28 -21.84
C TYR A 515 -4.80 -27.09 -22.24
N ILE A 516 -4.94 -25.98 -21.52
CA ILE A 516 -4.11 -24.77 -21.64
C ILE A 516 -3.53 -24.46 -20.27
N LEU A 517 -2.23 -24.16 -20.20
CA LEU A 517 -1.53 -23.75 -18.97
C LEU A 517 -1.11 -22.28 -19.07
N LEU A 518 -1.66 -21.43 -18.17
CA LEU A 518 -1.52 -19.98 -18.17
C LEU A 518 -0.71 -19.50 -16.95
N GLU A 519 0.29 -18.66 -17.18
CA GLU A 519 1.12 -18.06 -16.12
C GLU A 519 1.08 -16.51 -16.25
N ALA A 520 0.81 -15.84 -15.13
CA ALA A 520 0.74 -14.37 -15.11
C ALA A 520 2.12 -13.70 -15.20
N GLN A 521 3.14 -14.34 -14.64
CA GLN A 521 4.52 -13.87 -14.61
C GLN A 521 5.24 -14.14 -15.96
N ASP A 522 6.46 -13.71 -16.07
CA ASP A 522 7.35 -13.98 -17.22
C ASP A 522 8.30 -15.17 -17.00
N TYR A 523 8.11 -15.89 -15.88
CA TYR A 523 8.81 -17.10 -15.52
C TYR A 523 7.86 -18.16 -14.94
N ILE A 524 8.29 -19.40 -14.91
CA ILE A 524 7.59 -20.55 -14.31
C ILE A 524 8.15 -20.86 -12.92
N GLY A 525 7.44 -21.67 -12.15
CA GLY A 525 7.88 -22.13 -10.82
C GLY A 525 7.20 -21.44 -9.65
N GLY A 526 6.65 -20.23 -9.88
CA GLY A 526 5.96 -19.48 -8.82
C GLY A 526 6.90 -19.08 -7.69
N ARG A 527 6.78 -19.76 -6.52
CA ARG A 527 7.65 -19.55 -5.34
C ARG A 527 8.94 -20.39 -5.35
N ILE A 528 9.18 -21.18 -6.38
CA ILE A 528 10.47 -21.81 -6.68
C ILE A 528 11.19 -20.88 -7.66
N LYS A 529 12.28 -20.25 -7.23
CA LYS A 529 13.00 -19.28 -8.05
C LYS A 529 14.47 -19.21 -7.67
N SER A 530 15.29 -19.86 -8.50
CA SER A 530 16.75 -19.76 -8.44
C SER A 530 17.21 -18.66 -9.38
N ILE A 531 18.17 -17.85 -8.96
CA ILE A 531 18.79 -16.81 -9.79
C ILE A 531 20.31 -17.03 -9.89
N ALA A 532 20.88 -16.71 -11.05
CA ALA A 532 22.31 -16.81 -11.26
C ALA A 532 23.06 -15.84 -10.32
N TRP A 533 24.12 -16.35 -9.67
CA TRP A 533 24.89 -15.60 -8.71
C TRP A 533 26.36 -16.05 -8.73
N ASN A 534 27.25 -15.15 -9.10
CA ASN A 534 28.63 -15.51 -9.44
C ASN A 534 28.67 -16.64 -10.50
N ASP A 535 29.46 -17.68 -10.30
CA ASP A 535 29.52 -18.88 -11.14
C ASP A 535 28.52 -19.99 -10.69
N ASN A 536 27.56 -19.63 -9.85
CA ASN A 536 26.63 -20.53 -9.21
C ASN A 536 25.21 -19.93 -9.17
N TRP A 537 24.38 -20.23 -8.18
CA TRP A 537 23.02 -19.69 -7.99
C TRP A 537 22.73 -19.41 -6.52
N ILE A 538 21.68 -18.65 -6.29
CA ILE A 538 21.03 -18.49 -4.98
C ILE A 538 19.53 -18.72 -5.13
N GLU A 539 18.88 -19.13 -4.05
CA GLU A 539 17.44 -19.35 -4.02
C GLU A 539 16.72 -18.11 -3.49
N GLU A 540 15.97 -17.41 -4.35
CA GLU A 540 15.12 -16.29 -3.95
C GLU A 540 13.83 -16.79 -3.26
N GLY A 541 13.36 -18.02 -3.61
CA GLY A 541 12.19 -18.69 -3.06
C GLY A 541 12.52 -19.90 -2.19
N ALA A 542 11.85 -21.04 -2.46
CA ALA A 542 12.08 -22.28 -1.77
C ALA A 542 13.58 -22.63 -1.73
N GLN A 543 14.08 -22.99 -0.55
CA GLN A 543 15.50 -23.28 -0.32
C GLN A 543 15.76 -24.78 -0.34
N PHE A 544 14.96 -25.54 0.41
CA PHE A 544 15.19 -26.95 0.69
C PHE A 544 14.04 -27.81 0.21
N LEU A 545 14.34 -29.05 -0.15
CA LEU A 545 13.37 -30.12 -0.23
C LEU A 545 13.33 -30.82 1.14
N HIS A 546 12.20 -30.71 1.83
CA HIS A 546 11.98 -31.28 3.14
C HIS A 546 11.51 -32.74 3.03
N GLY A 547 12.46 -33.67 3.14
CA GLY A 547 12.23 -35.09 2.96
C GLY A 547 12.10 -35.49 1.48
N ASP A 548 12.67 -36.64 1.13
CA ASP A 548 12.75 -37.11 -0.25
C ASP A 548 11.85 -38.33 -0.54
N ASN A 549 11.17 -38.85 0.48
CA ASN A 549 10.25 -40.01 0.32
C ASN A 549 8.94 -39.63 -0.42
N SER A 550 8.71 -38.35 -0.70
CA SER A 550 7.57 -37.89 -1.50
C SER A 550 7.65 -38.29 -2.98
N THR A 551 6.52 -38.28 -3.69
CA THR A 551 6.50 -38.48 -5.15
C THR A 551 7.44 -37.53 -5.88
N PHE A 552 7.43 -36.26 -5.46
CA PHE A 552 8.28 -35.22 -6.05
C PHE A 552 9.76 -35.47 -5.75
N GLY A 553 10.12 -35.81 -4.51
CA GLY A 553 11.48 -36.13 -4.12
C GLY A 553 12.05 -37.30 -4.94
N LYS A 554 11.28 -38.39 -5.11
CA LYS A 554 11.69 -39.53 -5.95
C LYS A 554 11.96 -39.14 -7.41
N ILE A 555 11.10 -38.27 -8.00
CA ILE A 555 11.34 -37.76 -9.36
C ILE A 555 12.62 -36.91 -9.41
N CYS A 556 12.90 -36.10 -8.39
CA CYS A 556 14.13 -35.30 -8.34
C CYS A 556 15.39 -36.19 -8.22
N HIS A 557 15.35 -37.25 -7.42
CA HIS A 557 16.43 -38.25 -7.32
C HIS A 557 16.64 -38.98 -8.63
N GLU A 558 15.59 -39.50 -9.25
CA GLU A 558 15.67 -40.23 -10.53
C GLU A 558 16.30 -39.39 -11.66
N ASN A 559 16.22 -38.06 -11.54
CA ASN A 559 16.81 -37.14 -12.51
C ASN A 559 18.12 -36.47 -12.02
N ASN A 560 18.72 -36.96 -10.94
CA ASN A 560 19.97 -36.47 -10.36
C ASN A 560 19.97 -34.96 -10.07
N LEU A 561 18.84 -34.42 -9.60
CA LEU A 561 18.70 -33.02 -9.32
C LEU A 561 19.13 -32.63 -7.90
N ILE A 562 19.11 -33.59 -6.96
CA ILE A 562 19.39 -33.38 -5.54
C ILE A 562 20.88 -33.59 -5.27
N ALA A 563 21.48 -32.75 -4.43
CA ALA A 563 22.86 -32.86 -4.00
C ALA A 563 23.00 -33.98 -2.93
N ASP A 564 24.20 -34.59 -2.87
CA ASP A 564 24.50 -35.61 -1.90
C ASP A 564 24.71 -35.10 -0.47
N THR A 565 24.69 -33.78 -0.29
CA THR A 565 24.94 -33.12 0.99
C THR A 565 23.68 -32.43 1.49
N GLU A 566 23.41 -32.53 2.78
CA GLU A 566 22.37 -31.81 3.50
C GLU A 566 22.89 -30.45 3.98
N SER A 567 22.06 -29.41 3.98
CA SER A 567 22.41 -28.10 4.49
C SER A 567 21.96 -27.94 5.94
N GLY A 568 22.74 -27.24 6.78
CA GLY A 568 22.30 -26.79 8.11
C GLY A 568 21.54 -25.47 8.06
N GLU A 569 20.71 -25.22 9.05
CA GLU A 569 20.03 -23.96 9.28
C GLU A 569 20.01 -23.64 10.79
N GLY A 570 20.27 -22.40 11.16
CA GLY A 570 20.38 -22.00 12.57
C GLY A 570 21.66 -22.49 13.26
N GLU A 571 22.67 -22.80 12.49
CA GLU A 571 23.93 -23.36 12.99
C GLU A 571 24.94 -22.29 13.39
N GLY A 572 26.04 -22.72 14.01
CA GLY A 572 27.20 -21.86 14.31
C GLY A 572 27.19 -21.25 15.71
N LEU A 573 27.55 -19.97 15.81
CA LEU A 573 27.78 -19.28 17.09
C LEU A 573 26.52 -18.58 17.59
N TYR A 574 26.02 -18.99 18.76
CA TYR A 574 24.98 -18.25 19.45
C TYR A 574 25.60 -17.16 20.32
N ILE A 575 25.24 -15.90 20.06
CA ILE A 575 25.86 -14.74 20.69
C ILE A 575 24.77 -13.81 21.26
N THR A 576 25.00 -13.35 22.48
CA THR A 576 24.10 -12.39 23.14
C THR A 576 24.39 -10.95 22.72
N SER A 577 23.44 -10.06 22.88
CA SER A 577 23.56 -8.64 22.55
C SER A 577 24.70 -7.91 23.29
N ASP A 578 25.17 -8.45 24.42
CA ASP A 578 26.37 -7.97 25.13
C ASP A 578 27.67 -8.67 24.70
N GLY A 579 27.62 -9.58 23.72
CA GLY A 579 28.78 -10.21 23.08
C GLY A 579 29.25 -11.50 23.74
N ARG A 580 28.46 -12.12 24.62
CA ARG A 580 28.78 -13.43 25.23
C ARG A 580 28.38 -14.58 24.32
N HIS A 581 29.25 -15.59 24.23
CA HIS A 581 28.96 -16.84 23.55
C HIS A 581 28.19 -17.78 24.49
N ILE A 582 27.13 -18.37 23.98
CA ILE A 582 26.35 -19.37 24.72
C ILE A 582 26.78 -20.77 24.30
N ASP A 583 26.94 -21.65 25.30
CA ASP A 583 27.31 -23.02 25.06
C ASP A 583 26.18 -23.85 24.43
N LYS A 584 26.54 -24.85 23.65
CA LYS A 584 25.58 -25.72 22.94
C LYS A 584 24.62 -26.46 23.88
N GLN A 585 25.02 -26.75 25.12
CA GLN A 585 24.15 -27.46 26.07
C GLN A 585 22.99 -26.59 26.54
N SER A 586 23.27 -25.29 26.79
CA SER A 586 22.25 -24.31 27.17
C SER A 586 21.23 -24.09 26.03
N ILE A 587 21.70 -24.01 24.75
CA ILE A 587 20.85 -23.91 23.59
C ILE A 587 19.97 -25.16 23.48
N GLN A 588 20.59 -26.34 23.43
CA GLN A 588 19.89 -27.61 23.28
C GLN A 588 18.80 -27.84 24.32
N MET A 589 19.00 -27.40 25.56
CA MET A 589 18.02 -27.55 26.63
C MET A 589 16.70 -26.86 26.33
N ILE A 590 16.74 -25.65 25.76
CA ILE A 590 15.54 -24.90 25.41
C ILE A 590 14.95 -25.35 24.07
N ASP A 591 15.81 -25.73 23.12
CA ASP A 591 15.38 -26.32 21.86
C ASP A 591 14.62 -27.66 22.12
N ASP A 592 15.13 -28.51 23.01
CA ASP A 592 14.45 -29.73 23.43
C ASP A 592 13.10 -29.39 24.08
N LEU A 593 13.04 -28.41 24.99
CA LEU A 593 11.77 -27.97 25.59
C LEU A 593 10.74 -27.56 24.54
N VAL A 594 11.15 -26.76 23.58
CA VAL A 594 10.27 -26.29 22.49
C VAL A 594 9.83 -27.45 21.62
N ARG A 595 10.78 -28.29 21.16
CA ARG A 595 10.48 -29.48 20.33
C ARG A 595 9.53 -30.44 21.04
N ASP A 596 9.84 -30.86 22.25
CA ASP A 596 9.04 -31.83 23.01
C ASP A 596 7.62 -31.26 23.26
N THR A 597 7.50 -29.96 23.52
CA THR A 597 6.21 -29.27 23.64
C THR A 597 5.41 -29.31 22.34
N LEU A 598 6.05 -29.08 21.19
CA LEU A 598 5.39 -29.13 19.89
C LEU A 598 4.99 -30.55 19.49
N GLU A 599 5.82 -31.57 19.79
CA GLU A 599 5.48 -32.99 19.63
C GLU A 599 4.27 -33.40 20.48
N ASP A 600 4.16 -32.86 21.69
CA ASP A 600 2.97 -33.06 22.52
C ASP A 600 1.72 -32.43 21.91
N CYS A 601 1.84 -31.30 21.23
CA CYS A 601 0.72 -30.66 20.53
C CYS A 601 0.19 -31.47 19.33
N GLU A 602 1.01 -32.32 18.71
CA GLU A 602 0.58 -33.17 17.58
C GLU A 602 -0.60 -34.09 17.97
N LYS A 603 -0.71 -34.46 19.23
CA LYS A 603 -1.77 -35.32 19.74
C LYS A 603 -3.14 -34.67 19.78
N TYR A 604 -3.18 -33.31 19.80
CA TYR A 604 -4.44 -32.56 19.94
C TYR A 604 -5.38 -32.77 18.74
N VAL A 605 -4.87 -33.18 17.60
CA VAL A 605 -5.69 -33.42 16.39
C VAL A 605 -6.69 -34.57 16.60
N ASP A 606 -6.38 -35.53 17.47
CA ASP A 606 -7.19 -36.70 17.76
C ASP A 606 -8.00 -36.54 19.05
N GLU A 607 -7.82 -35.45 19.79
CA GLU A 607 -8.50 -35.19 21.05
C GLU A 607 -9.84 -34.46 20.84
N ILE A 608 -10.86 -34.89 21.59
CA ILE A 608 -12.22 -34.31 21.57
C ILE A 608 -12.45 -33.42 22.81
N ASP A 609 -11.42 -33.09 23.56
CA ASP A 609 -11.54 -32.36 24.83
C ASP A 609 -11.68 -30.83 24.57
N GLU A 610 -12.61 -30.17 25.36
CA GLU A 610 -12.81 -28.73 25.37
C GLU A 610 -11.63 -27.91 25.96
N LYS A 611 -10.60 -28.59 26.47
CA LYS A 611 -9.46 -27.99 27.17
C LYS A 611 -8.22 -27.79 26.29
N ILE A 612 -8.29 -28.03 24.98
CA ILE A 612 -7.16 -27.81 24.08
C ILE A 612 -6.85 -26.31 24.06
N PRO A 613 -5.58 -25.89 24.25
CA PRO A 613 -5.18 -24.52 24.14
C PRO A 613 -5.50 -23.94 22.73
N GLU A 614 -5.83 -22.66 22.67
CA GLU A 614 -6.22 -22.01 21.43
C GLU A 614 -5.09 -21.97 20.41
N SER A 615 -3.85 -21.67 20.85
CA SER A 615 -2.73 -21.46 19.94
C SER A 615 -1.42 -22.07 20.45
N ILE A 616 -0.51 -22.31 19.50
CA ILE A 616 0.87 -22.73 19.76
C ILE A 616 1.61 -21.72 20.64
N GLY A 617 1.39 -20.40 20.42
CA GLY A 617 2.01 -19.36 21.26
C GLY A 617 1.65 -19.51 22.73
N HIS A 618 0.38 -19.80 23.05
CA HIS A 618 -0.05 -20.02 24.43
C HIS A 618 0.57 -21.29 25.03
N VAL A 619 0.66 -22.39 24.25
CA VAL A 619 1.23 -23.64 24.74
C VAL A 619 2.71 -23.47 25.08
N LEU A 620 3.48 -22.91 24.16
CA LEU A 620 4.92 -22.70 24.33
C LEU A 620 5.22 -21.74 25.48
N ARG A 621 4.46 -20.64 25.61
CA ARG A 621 4.64 -19.70 26.73
C ARG A 621 4.39 -20.38 28.07
N ASN A 622 3.33 -21.17 28.17
CA ASN A 622 3.03 -21.92 29.38
C ASN A 622 4.12 -22.94 29.71
N ALA A 623 4.66 -23.66 28.72
CA ALA A 623 5.78 -24.59 28.91
C ALA A 623 7.03 -23.86 29.44
N MET A 624 7.35 -22.68 28.83
CA MET A 624 8.49 -21.87 29.26
C MET A 624 8.29 -21.32 30.68
N ASP A 625 7.08 -20.84 31.04
CA ASP A 625 6.78 -20.35 32.38
C ASP A 625 6.91 -21.48 33.42
N ASN A 626 6.46 -22.70 33.10
CA ASN A 626 6.64 -23.88 33.97
C ASN A 626 8.13 -24.23 34.13
N PHE A 627 8.88 -24.21 33.05
CA PHE A 627 10.33 -24.43 33.05
C PHE A 627 11.04 -23.41 33.97
N MET A 628 10.69 -22.12 33.84
CA MET A 628 11.24 -21.02 34.64
C MET A 628 10.86 -21.10 36.12
N ASN A 629 9.74 -21.72 36.46
CA ASN A 629 9.31 -21.92 37.87
C ASN A 629 9.99 -23.09 38.57
N ASP A 630 10.57 -24.06 37.85
CA ASP A 630 11.34 -25.16 38.45
C ASP A 630 12.67 -24.65 38.97
N LYS A 631 12.95 -24.95 40.22
CA LYS A 631 14.18 -24.56 40.93
C LYS A 631 15.42 -25.33 40.45
N ASN A 632 15.22 -26.48 39.79
CA ASN A 632 16.32 -27.31 39.29
C ASN A 632 16.86 -26.89 37.94
N ASN A 633 16.15 -26.02 37.21
CA ASN A 633 16.55 -25.61 35.88
C ASN A 633 17.49 -24.39 35.92
N SER A 634 18.47 -24.39 35.01
CA SER A 634 19.28 -23.19 34.75
C SER A 634 18.40 -22.12 34.07
N LYS A 635 18.40 -20.93 34.65
CA LYS A 635 17.59 -19.81 34.19
C LYS A 635 18.40 -18.77 33.41
N GLU A 636 19.71 -18.87 33.46
CA GLU A 636 20.58 -17.96 32.74
C GLU A 636 20.41 -18.17 31.22
N PHE A 637 20.12 -17.11 30.52
CA PHE A 637 19.86 -17.08 29.07
C PHE A 637 18.60 -17.80 28.56
N SER A 638 17.86 -18.54 29.37
CA SER A 638 16.72 -19.35 28.92
C SER A 638 15.67 -18.52 28.16
N GLU A 639 15.31 -17.33 28.66
CA GLU A 639 14.33 -16.45 28.00
C GLU A 639 14.81 -15.95 26.62
N ILE A 640 16.08 -15.59 26.49
CA ILE A 640 16.60 -15.08 25.21
C ILE A 640 16.82 -16.19 24.17
N ILE A 641 17.08 -17.42 24.61
CA ILE A 641 17.11 -18.61 23.74
C ILE A 641 15.68 -18.96 23.30
N TYR A 642 14.72 -18.89 24.23
CA TYR A 642 13.31 -19.07 23.92
C TYR A 642 12.81 -18.01 22.91
N ASP A 643 13.17 -16.72 23.09
CA ASP A 643 12.87 -15.66 22.11
C ASP A 643 13.46 -15.95 20.72
N TRP A 644 14.66 -16.54 20.66
CA TRP A 644 15.24 -16.97 19.40
C TRP A 644 14.40 -18.07 18.73
N ASN A 645 13.98 -19.08 19.50
CA ASN A 645 13.09 -20.15 19.02
C ASN A 645 11.75 -19.61 18.54
N VAL A 646 11.16 -18.64 19.25
CA VAL A 646 9.93 -17.97 18.80
C VAL A 646 10.14 -17.33 17.43
N ARG A 647 11.22 -16.57 17.22
CA ARG A 647 11.53 -15.94 15.93
C ARG A 647 11.79 -16.97 14.83
N TYR A 648 12.45 -18.07 15.14
CA TYR A 648 12.64 -19.18 14.22
C TYR A 648 11.30 -19.77 13.78
N LEU A 649 10.39 -20.05 14.71
CA LEU A 649 9.06 -20.57 14.42
C LEU A 649 8.19 -19.59 13.63
N LEU A 650 8.35 -18.26 13.79
CA LEU A 650 7.68 -17.27 12.95
C LEU A 650 8.13 -17.41 11.48
N ILE A 651 9.40 -17.71 11.25
CA ILE A 651 9.96 -17.93 9.92
C ILE A 651 9.43 -19.26 9.37
N ASP A 652 9.58 -20.34 10.13
CA ASP A 652 9.23 -21.70 9.72
C ASP A 652 7.73 -21.83 9.36
N ASN A 653 6.85 -21.13 10.07
CA ASN A 653 5.41 -21.12 9.81
C ASN A 653 4.90 -19.92 9.01
N SER A 654 5.78 -19.00 8.59
CA SER A 654 5.39 -17.77 7.88
C SER A 654 4.18 -17.08 8.54
N CYS A 655 4.25 -16.83 9.84
CA CYS A 655 3.20 -16.16 10.61
C CYS A 655 3.71 -14.87 11.26
N ASP A 656 2.78 -13.98 11.64
CA ASP A 656 3.15 -12.71 12.29
C ASP A 656 3.42 -12.91 13.79
N LYS A 657 2.72 -13.87 14.41
CA LYS A 657 2.88 -14.26 15.82
C LYS A 657 2.43 -15.70 16.02
N LEU A 658 2.97 -16.39 17.02
CA LEU A 658 2.65 -17.79 17.29
C LEU A 658 1.23 -18.00 17.83
N GLU A 659 0.58 -16.95 18.35
CA GLU A 659 -0.82 -16.97 18.73
C GLU A 659 -1.77 -17.11 17.54
N ASP A 660 -1.31 -16.87 16.33
CA ASP A 660 -2.09 -17.10 15.12
C ASP A 660 -2.15 -18.59 14.73
N LEU A 661 -1.22 -19.41 15.20
CA LEU A 661 -1.13 -20.83 14.86
C LEU A 661 -2.06 -21.70 15.70
N SER A 662 -2.89 -22.54 15.05
CA SER A 662 -3.80 -23.45 15.73
C SER A 662 -3.04 -24.54 16.49
N ALA A 663 -3.20 -24.62 17.81
CA ALA A 663 -2.69 -25.76 18.57
C ALA A 663 -3.47 -27.05 18.24
N LYS A 664 -4.79 -26.96 18.11
CA LYS A 664 -5.68 -28.09 17.80
C LYS A 664 -5.33 -28.83 16.52
N ASN A 665 -4.90 -28.08 15.50
CA ASN A 665 -4.60 -28.66 14.18
C ASN A 665 -3.10 -28.79 13.92
N TRP A 666 -2.24 -28.59 14.92
CA TRP A 666 -0.79 -28.67 14.77
C TRP A 666 -0.33 -30.03 14.21
N GLY A 667 -0.84 -31.13 14.73
CA GLY A 667 -0.51 -32.49 14.28
C GLY A 667 -1.08 -32.90 12.91
N LYS A 668 -1.74 -31.97 12.17
CA LYS A 668 -2.13 -32.24 10.79
C LYS A 668 -0.95 -32.21 9.83
N PHE A 669 0.07 -31.40 10.11
CA PHE A 669 1.30 -31.42 9.32
C PHE A 669 2.01 -32.76 9.52
N ARG A 670 2.50 -33.34 8.43
CA ARG A 670 3.23 -34.60 8.47
C ARG A 670 4.54 -34.46 7.71
N PHE A 671 5.59 -35.00 8.28
CA PHE A 671 6.87 -35.10 7.60
C PHE A 671 6.92 -36.35 6.73
N VAL A 672 7.42 -36.22 5.48
CA VAL A 672 7.45 -37.37 4.53
C VAL A 672 8.60 -38.33 4.77
N GLY A 673 9.53 -38.01 5.68
CA GLY A 673 10.74 -38.80 5.99
C GLY A 673 11.86 -38.57 4.98
N GLY A 674 13.06 -38.90 5.41
CA GLY A 674 14.31 -38.59 4.72
C GLY A 674 15.02 -37.38 5.29
N PRO A 675 16.12 -36.88 4.70
CA PRO A 675 16.81 -35.67 5.13
C PRO A 675 15.94 -34.42 5.01
N GLU A 676 16.07 -33.51 5.98
CA GLU A 676 15.17 -32.33 6.07
C GLU A 676 15.58 -31.18 5.17
N HIS A 677 16.87 -30.96 4.92
CA HIS A 677 17.38 -29.82 4.21
C HIS A 677 18.18 -30.16 2.96
N LEU A 678 17.54 -30.88 2.04
CA LEU A 678 18.17 -31.26 0.78
C LEU A 678 18.22 -30.07 -0.20
N ILE A 679 19.39 -29.81 -0.78
CA ILE A 679 19.63 -28.80 -1.80
C ILE A 679 19.71 -29.40 -3.21
N PHE A 680 19.56 -28.51 -4.22
CA PHE A 680 19.56 -28.91 -5.62
C PHE A 680 20.92 -28.63 -6.26
N ASN A 681 21.42 -29.56 -7.08
CA ASN A 681 22.71 -29.46 -7.78
C ASN A 681 22.82 -28.26 -8.71
N ASN A 682 21.71 -27.86 -9.35
CA ASN A 682 21.64 -26.76 -10.32
C ASN A 682 20.53 -25.77 -9.98
N GLY A 683 20.29 -25.55 -8.69
CA GLY A 683 19.21 -24.74 -8.18
C GLY A 683 17.84 -25.41 -8.24
N TYR A 684 16.96 -25.05 -7.34
CA TYR A 684 15.61 -25.62 -7.22
C TYR A 684 14.79 -25.44 -8.50
N SER A 685 15.01 -24.33 -9.25
CA SER A 685 14.33 -24.09 -10.54
C SER A 685 14.63 -25.18 -11.59
N SER A 686 15.69 -25.97 -11.44
CA SER A 686 15.99 -27.10 -12.32
C SER A 686 14.86 -28.14 -12.34
N SER A 687 14.19 -28.34 -11.20
CA SER A 687 13.08 -29.29 -11.05
C SER A 687 11.83 -28.86 -11.83
N VAL A 688 11.45 -27.59 -11.75
CA VAL A 688 10.29 -27.06 -12.49
C VAL A 688 10.58 -26.92 -13.99
N ASN A 689 11.83 -26.61 -14.35
CA ASN A 689 12.26 -26.58 -15.75
C ASN A 689 12.20 -27.98 -16.36
N MET A 690 12.71 -29.00 -15.68
CA MET A 690 12.65 -30.37 -16.13
C MET A 690 11.20 -30.83 -16.40
N ILE A 691 10.26 -30.52 -15.49
CA ILE A 691 8.84 -30.84 -15.70
C ILE A 691 8.28 -30.06 -16.89
N SER A 692 8.51 -28.77 -16.97
CA SER A 692 8.00 -27.92 -18.06
C SER A 692 8.53 -28.33 -19.42
N ASP A 693 9.82 -28.70 -19.52
CA ASP A 693 10.44 -29.12 -20.76
C ASP A 693 9.88 -30.46 -21.28
N SER A 694 9.44 -31.34 -20.39
CA SER A 694 8.80 -32.61 -20.72
C SER A 694 7.40 -32.42 -21.31
N LEU A 695 6.71 -31.29 -21.10
CA LEU A 695 5.35 -31.07 -21.56
C LEU A 695 5.29 -30.80 -23.08
N LYS A 696 4.30 -31.39 -23.75
CA LYS A 696 3.97 -31.12 -25.16
C LYS A 696 3.28 -29.76 -25.31
N ASN A 697 2.31 -29.46 -24.41
CA ASN A 697 1.66 -28.17 -24.36
C ASN A 697 2.51 -27.18 -23.56
N LYS A 698 3.06 -26.17 -24.24
CA LYS A 698 3.94 -25.20 -23.58
C LYS A 698 3.17 -24.19 -22.71
N VAL A 699 3.79 -23.77 -21.64
CA VAL A 699 3.28 -22.74 -20.74
C VAL A 699 3.12 -21.40 -21.48
N ARG A 700 2.01 -20.73 -21.29
CA ARG A 700 1.76 -19.37 -21.82
C ARG A 700 2.07 -18.35 -20.73
N LEU A 701 3.25 -17.79 -20.79
CA LEU A 701 3.69 -16.72 -19.89
C LEU A 701 2.96 -15.40 -20.16
N LYS A 702 3.04 -14.44 -19.22
CA LYS A 702 2.42 -13.11 -19.29
C LYS A 702 0.91 -13.15 -19.59
N SER A 703 0.25 -14.20 -19.09
CA SER A 703 -1.12 -14.58 -19.40
C SER A 703 -2.02 -14.46 -18.17
N LEU A 704 -2.14 -13.25 -17.63
CA LEU A 704 -2.95 -12.95 -16.43
C LEU A 704 -4.44 -13.17 -16.71
N VAL A 705 -5.06 -14.08 -15.96
CA VAL A 705 -6.51 -14.26 -15.90
C VAL A 705 -7.08 -13.29 -14.87
N LYS A 706 -7.89 -12.33 -15.32
CA LYS A 706 -8.49 -11.31 -14.45
C LYS A 706 -9.82 -11.75 -13.86
N GLN A 707 -10.61 -12.53 -14.62
CA GLN A 707 -11.93 -13.00 -14.17
C GLN A 707 -12.18 -14.43 -14.65
N ILE A 708 -12.81 -15.20 -13.79
CA ILE A 708 -13.30 -16.56 -14.04
C ILE A 708 -14.84 -16.50 -13.92
N LYS A 709 -15.54 -16.48 -15.06
CA LYS A 709 -16.99 -16.53 -15.10
C LYS A 709 -17.43 -17.98 -15.18
N TRP A 710 -17.85 -18.56 -14.06
CA TRP A 710 -18.10 -19.99 -13.90
C TRP A 710 -19.59 -20.38 -13.83
N GLN A 711 -20.50 -19.40 -13.73
CA GLN A 711 -21.92 -19.57 -13.98
C GLN A 711 -22.37 -18.64 -15.10
N THR A 712 -23.05 -19.18 -16.13
CA THR A 712 -23.66 -18.37 -17.17
C THR A 712 -25.16 -18.61 -17.13
N ASN A 713 -25.98 -17.60 -17.44
CA ASN A 713 -27.44 -17.68 -17.43
C ASN A 713 -28.01 -18.53 -18.59
N ASP A 714 -27.16 -19.22 -19.34
CA ASP A 714 -27.58 -20.08 -20.44
C ASP A 714 -27.75 -21.52 -19.92
N GLU A 715 -28.99 -21.90 -19.62
CA GLU A 715 -29.37 -23.19 -19.04
C GLU A 715 -28.95 -24.42 -19.89
N LYS A 716 -28.41 -24.22 -21.08
CA LYS A 716 -28.06 -25.31 -22.02
C LYS A 716 -26.56 -25.60 -22.13
N LYS A 717 -25.66 -24.73 -21.72
CA LYS A 717 -24.22 -24.91 -21.66
C LYS A 717 -23.65 -23.93 -20.65
N ASN A 718 -22.99 -24.42 -19.63
CA ASN A 718 -22.21 -23.58 -18.69
C ASN A 718 -20.73 -23.66 -18.97
N PRO A 719 -20.20 -23.19 -20.11
CA PRO A 719 -18.78 -23.11 -20.31
C PRO A 719 -18.23 -21.97 -19.43
N ILE A 720 -17.14 -22.26 -18.74
CA ILE A 720 -16.41 -21.25 -18.01
C ILE A 720 -15.78 -20.30 -19.02
N THR A 721 -15.88 -19.01 -18.75
CA THR A 721 -15.18 -18.00 -19.54
C THR A 721 -14.08 -17.36 -18.71
N LEU A 722 -12.83 -17.56 -19.12
CA LEU A 722 -11.68 -16.85 -18.59
C LEU A 722 -11.51 -15.53 -19.34
N VAL A 723 -11.45 -14.44 -18.59
CA VAL A 723 -11.24 -13.09 -19.13
C VAL A 723 -9.81 -12.65 -18.84
N MET A 724 -9.04 -12.41 -19.91
CA MET A 724 -7.69 -11.89 -19.89
C MET A 724 -7.67 -10.46 -20.47
N ASN A 725 -6.53 -9.78 -20.49
CA ASN A 725 -6.44 -8.43 -21.09
C ASN A 725 -6.95 -8.36 -22.52
N ASP A 726 -6.54 -9.32 -23.37
CA ASP A 726 -6.72 -9.26 -24.82
C ASP A 726 -7.48 -10.48 -25.41
N LYS A 727 -7.84 -11.45 -24.57
CA LYS A 727 -8.42 -12.71 -25.01
C LYS A 727 -9.47 -13.22 -24.03
N LYS A 728 -10.40 -14.02 -24.59
CA LYS A 728 -11.30 -14.87 -23.80
C LYS A 728 -11.01 -16.33 -24.15
N ILE A 729 -10.94 -17.17 -23.14
CA ILE A 729 -10.82 -18.62 -23.29
C ILE A 729 -12.08 -19.22 -22.70
N ILE A 730 -12.68 -20.17 -23.43
CA ILE A 730 -13.83 -20.95 -22.96
C ILE A 730 -13.30 -22.32 -22.56
N ALA A 731 -13.62 -22.76 -21.35
CA ALA A 731 -13.22 -24.05 -20.82
C ALA A 731 -14.41 -24.78 -20.19
N ASP A 732 -14.39 -26.11 -20.20
CA ASP A 732 -15.39 -26.93 -19.50
C ASP A 732 -15.07 -27.02 -17.99
N CYS A 733 -13.77 -26.94 -17.64
CA CYS A 733 -13.26 -26.92 -16.27
C CYS A 733 -12.08 -25.93 -16.14
N VAL A 734 -11.92 -25.36 -14.96
CA VAL A 734 -10.75 -24.56 -14.59
C VAL A 734 -10.08 -25.12 -13.33
N LEU A 735 -8.76 -25.31 -13.38
CA LEU A 735 -7.93 -25.63 -12.22
C LEU A 735 -7.15 -24.37 -11.80
N VAL A 736 -7.45 -23.83 -10.65
CA VAL A 736 -6.84 -22.63 -10.09
C VAL A 736 -5.70 -23.04 -9.18
N THR A 737 -4.47 -22.66 -9.52
CA THR A 737 -3.27 -22.93 -8.70
C THR A 737 -2.58 -21.64 -8.24
N SER A 738 -3.32 -20.54 -8.21
CA SER A 738 -2.87 -19.26 -7.66
C SER A 738 -2.57 -19.41 -6.17
N SER A 739 -1.59 -18.63 -5.67
CA SER A 739 -1.27 -18.62 -4.23
C SER A 739 -2.45 -18.20 -3.38
N LEU A 740 -2.49 -18.65 -2.13
CA LEU A 740 -3.52 -18.25 -1.17
C LEU A 740 -3.56 -16.73 -0.97
N GLY A 741 -2.39 -16.04 -0.91
CA GLY A 741 -2.33 -14.60 -0.79
C GLY A 741 -2.97 -13.86 -1.98
N TYR A 742 -2.74 -14.36 -3.20
CA TYR A 742 -3.40 -13.79 -4.38
C TYR A 742 -4.92 -13.99 -4.34
N LEU A 743 -5.40 -15.15 -3.88
CA LEU A 743 -6.83 -15.43 -3.75
C LEU A 743 -7.49 -14.52 -2.69
N LYS A 744 -6.84 -14.28 -1.56
CA LYS A 744 -7.32 -13.36 -0.50
C LYS A 744 -7.51 -11.93 -1.02
N GLU A 745 -6.58 -11.42 -1.82
CA GLU A 745 -6.64 -10.05 -2.33
C GLU A 745 -7.51 -9.88 -3.58
N ASN A 746 -7.92 -10.97 -4.23
CA ASN A 746 -8.70 -10.91 -5.48
C ASN A 746 -10.02 -11.71 -5.42
N PRO A 747 -10.90 -11.47 -4.42
CA PRO A 747 -12.17 -12.20 -4.29
C PRO A 747 -13.08 -11.98 -5.51
N ASP A 748 -13.00 -10.80 -6.14
CA ASP A 748 -13.79 -10.43 -7.33
C ASP A 748 -13.32 -11.11 -8.65
N MET A 749 -12.26 -11.91 -8.57
CA MET A 749 -11.80 -12.73 -9.70
C MET A 749 -12.87 -13.73 -10.16
N PHE A 750 -13.72 -14.18 -9.25
CA PHE A 750 -14.76 -15.20 -9.52
C PHE A 750 -16.13 -14.55 -9.72
N ILE A 751 -16.80 -14.89 -10.82
CA ILE A 751 -18.14 -14.39 -11.14
C ILE A 751 -19.08 -15.58 -11.47
N PRO A 752 -20.11 -15.80 -10.64
CA PRO A 752 -20.37 -15.17 -9.33
C PRO A 752 -19.26 -15.42 -8.31
N HIS A 753 -19.33 -14.79 -7.16
CA HIS A 753 -18.40 -15.08 -6.05
C HIS A 753 -18.40 -16.56 -5.70
N LEU A 754 -17.30 -17.04 -5.17
CA LEU A 754 -17.19 -18.40 -4.66
C LEU A 754 -18.24 -18.68 -3.57
N PRO A 755 -18.67 -19.94 -3.37
CA PRO A 755 -19.48 -20.34 -2.23
C PRO A 755 -18.87 -19.93 -0.90
N ASP A 756 -19.72 -19.70 0.10
CA ASP A 756 -19.31 -19.16 1.41
C ASP A 756 -18.28 -20.03 2.14
N ASP A 757 -18.42 -21.36 2.04
CA ASP A 757 -17.48 -22.31 2.63
C ASP A 757 -16.06 -22.21 2.02
N LEU A 758 -15.96 -22.01 0.71
CA LEU A 758 -14.66 -21.79 0.05
C LEU A 758 -14.07 -20.41 0.39
N ARG A 759 -14.91 -19.37 0.43
CA ARG A 759 -14.44 -18.03 0.84
C ARG A 759 -13.95 -18.05 2.28
N MET A 760 -14.70 -18.69 3.17
CA MET A 760 -14.34 -18.86 4.57
C MET A 760 -13.01 -19.61 4.73
N ALA A 761 -12.78 -20.66 3.91
CA ALA A 761 -11.49 -21.38 3.89
C ALA A 761 -10.33 -20.46 3.42
N ILE A 762 -10.54 -19.69 2.34
CA ILE A 762 -9.55 -18.72 1.85
C ILE A 762 -9.22 -17.69 2.93
N ASP A 763 -10.22 -17.13 3.60
CA ASP A 763 -10.04 -16.07 4.59
C ASP A 763 -9.40 -16.57 5.88
N SER A 764 -9.75 -17.79 6.32
CA SER A 764 -9.31 -18.35 7.61
C SER A 764 -7.92 -18.95 7.56
N LEU A 765 -7.53 -19.62 6.46
CA LEU A 765 -6.15 -20.15 6.34
C LEU A 765 -5.13 -19.00 6.45
N GLY A 766 -4.12 -19.17 7.28
CA GLY A 766 -3.04 -18.21 7.43
C GLY A 766 -2.13 -18.16 6.19
N PHE A 767 -1.58 -17.00 5.88
CA PHE A 767 -0.62 -16.81 4.79
C PHE A 767 0.23 -15.59 5.10
N GLY A 768 1.44 -15.80 5.57
CA GLY A 768 2.30 -14.73 6.00
C GLY A 768 3.42 -14.38 5.02
N VAL A 769 4.35 -13.58 5.50
CA VAL A 769 5.54 -13.18 4.75
C VAL A 769 6.78 -13.60 5.51
N MET A 770 7.65 -14.31 4.84
CA MET A 770 9.02 -14.59 5.25
C MET A 770 9.94 -14.16 4.12
N ASN A 771 11.04 -13.52 4.44
CA ASN A 771 12.01 -13.04 3.46
C ASN A 771 13.44 -13.46 3.80
N LYS A 772 14.24 -13.64 2.75
CA LYS A 772 15.67 -13.94 2.82
C LYS A 772 16.49 -12.69 2.57
N ILE A 773 17.64 -12.63 3.24
CA ILE A 773 18.69 -11.63 3.00
C ILE A 773 19.98 -12.39 2.69
N LEU A 774 20.55 -12.12 1.53
CA LEU A 774 21.81 -12.71 1.10
C LEU A 774 22.87 -11.60 0.99
N LEU A 775 23.93 -11.71 1.79
CA LEU A 775 25.04 -10.76 1.82
C LEU A 775 26.27 -11.43 1.21
N ASP A 776 26.66 -11.01 0.01
CA ASP A 776 27.86 -11.52 -0.66
C ASP A 776 29.06 -10.59 -0.43
N PHE A 777 30.06 -11.08 0.26
CA PHE A 777 31.29 -10.35 0.55
C PHE A 777 32.37 -10.52 -0.54
N GLY A 778 32.19 -11.48 -1.45
CA GLY A 778 33.16 -11.83 -2.51
C GLY A 778 34.45 -12.47 -1.99
N LYS A 779 34.72 -12.35 -0.70
CA LYS A 779 35.76 -13.07 0.06
C LYS A 779 35.27 -13.19 1.50
N PRO A 780 35.30 -14.38 2.13
CA PRO A 780 34.97 -14.53 3.54
C PRO A 780 35.88 -13.65 4.41
N TRP A 781 35.28 -12.98 5.38
CA TRP A 781 35.98 -12.27 6.46
C TRP A 781 35.98 -13.05 7.77
N TRP A 782 35.30 -14.20 7.77
CA TRP A 782 35.25 -15.18 8.85
C TRP A 782 36.26 -16.29 8.64
N ASP A 783 36.56 -17.02 9.72
CA ASP A 783 37.53 -18.10 9.74
C ASP A 783 36.99 -19.37 9.01
N PRO A 784 37.86 -20.21 8.45
CA PRO A 784 37.45 -21.51 7.91
C PRO A 784 36.74 -22.36 8.97
N GLY A 785 35.61 -22.95 8.61
CA GLY A 785 34.77 -23.72 9.54
C GLY A 785 33.74 -22.89 10.30
N PHE A 786 33.62 -21.60 9.99
CA PHE A 786 32.50 -20.79 10.49
C PHE A 786 31.23 -21.20 9.75
N GLU A 787 30.23 -21.71 10.47
CA GLU A 787 28.95 -22.19 9.95
C GLU A 787 27.90 -21.08 9.94
N GLY A 788 27.91 -20.18 10.93
CA GLY A 788 26.94 -19.10 11.04
C GLY A 788 27.04 -18.36 12.37
N ILE A 789 26.14 -17.40 12.56
CA ILE A 789 26.01 -16.60 13.78
C ILE A 789 24.52 -16.36 14.08
N GLN A 790 24.09 -16.68 15.29
CA GLN A 790 22.70 -16.56 15.74
C GLN A 790 22.59 -15.51 16.83
N PHE A 791 21.58 -14.66 16.75
CA PHE A 791 21.43 -13.47 17.58
C PHE A 791 20.49 -13.68 18.76
N LEU A 792 21.01 -13.62 19.98
CA LEU A 792 20.25 -13.71 21.22
C LEU A 792 20.12 -12.31 21.84
N TRP A 793 18.91 -11.77 21.79
CA TRP A 793 18.62 -10.42 22.27
C TRP A 793 18.29 -10.41 23.76
N HIS A 794 18.96 -9.59 24.55
CA HIS A 794 18.49 -9.27 25.89
C HIS A 794 17.24 -8.38 25.82
N GLU A 795 16.40 -8.41 26.85
CA GLU A 795 15.37 -7.37 27.05
C GLU A 795 16.06 -6.00 27.14
N GLU A 796 15.47 -4.98 26.52
CA GLU A 796 16.06 -3.64 26.46
C GLU A 796 16.32 -3.09 27.88
N ASN A 797 17.56 -3.04 28.30
CA ASN A 797 17.99 -2.11 29.31
C ASN A 797 18.15 -0.74 28.62
N GLU A 798 17.27 0.21 28.93
CA GLU A 798 17.29 1.60 28.42
C GLU A 798 18.59 2.40 28.72
N ASN A 799 19.62 1.77 29.28
CA ASN A 799 20.87 2.38 29.71
C ASN A 799 22.12 1.86 28.98
N SER A 800 22.03 1.27 27.80
CA SER A 800 23.24 0.95 27.05
C SER A 800 23.71 2.20 26.29
N ASP A 801 24.86 2.70 26.67
CA ASP A 801 25.62 3.78 26.01
C ASP A 801 26.23 3.28 24.68
N ASP A 802 25.45 2.55 23.88
CA ASP A 802 25.91 1.98 22.61
C ASP A 802 25.67 3.00 21.48
N SER A 803 26.75 3.45 20.90
CA SER A 803 26.79 4.42 19.79
C SER A 803 26.17 3.93 18.47
N ILE A 804 25.69 2.69 18.40
CA ILE A 804 25.05 2.08 17.21
C ILE A 804 23.55 1.99 17.44
N LYS A 805 22.78 2.78 16.70
CA LYS A 805 21.30 2.69 16.68
C LYS A 805 20.89 1.65 15.67
N LEU A 806 20.42 0.49 16.12
CA LEU A 806 19.94 -0.60 15.26
C LEU A 806 18.54 -0.31 14.68
N ALA A 807 18.32 -0.73 13.43
CA ALA A 807 17.01 -0.65 12.80
C ALA A 807 16.01 -1.62 13.49
N PRO A 808 14.78 -1.22 13.82
CA PRO A 808 13.82 -2.04 14.58
C PRO A 808 13.51 -3.41 13.97
N TRP A 809 13.51 -3.52 12.64
CA TRP A 809 13.23 -4.77 11.95
C TRP A 809 14.28 -5.87 12.21
N THR A 810 15.52 -5.48 12.55
CA THR A 810 16.62 -6.43 12.81
C THR A 810 16.36 -7.34 14.01
N ARG A 811 15.45 -6.93 14.89
CA ARG A 811 14.97 -7.76 16.01
C ARG A 811 14.31 -9.07 15.54
N TYR A 812 13.78 -9.10 14.32
CA TYR A 812 13.12 -10.27 13.72
C TYR A 812 14.11 -11.18 12.95
N LEU A 813 15.35 -10.77 12.79
CA LEU A 813 16.40 -11.56 12.17
C LEU A 813 16.93 -12.57 13.20
N THR A 814 16.91 -13.86 12.86
CA THR A 814 17.43 -14.91 13.75
C THR A 814 18.94 -14.92 13.79
N GLY A 815 19.58 -14.72 12.66
CA GLY A 815 21.02 -14.77 12.49
C GLY A 815 21.42 -14.84 11.03
N PHE A 816 22.61 -15.35 10.77
CA PHE A 816 23.12 -15.62 9.44
C PHE A 816 23.81 -16.97 9.40
N ASP A 817 23.48 -17.80 8.42
CA ASP A 817 24.17 -19.04 8.07
C ASP A 817 25.07 -18.83 6.87
N VAL A 818 26.19 -19.55 6.79
CA VAL A 818 27.04 -19.55 5.58
C VAL A 818 26.35 -20.42 4.52
N LEU A 819 26.10 -19.83 3.35
CA LEU A 819 25.42 -20.55 2.28
C LEU A 819 26.32 -21.66 1.71
N GLN A 820 25.89 -22.91 1.81
CA GLN A 820 26.72 -24.09 1.58
C GLN A 820 27.41 -24.14 0.20
N ASN A 821 26.71 -23.70 -0.86
CA ASN A 821 27.26 -23.68 -2.22
C ASN A 821 27.94 -22.34 -2.60
N GLN A 822 28.01 -21.39 -1.66
CA GLN A 822 28.53 -20.02 -1.85
C GLN A 822 29.21 -19.52 -0.58
N GLU A 823 30.41 -20.03 -0.26
CA GLU A 823 31.14 -19.76 0.99
C GLU A 823 31.40 -18.26 1.27
N THR A 824 31.17 -17.38 0.30
CA THR A 824 31.30 -15.92 0.44
C THR A 824 30.00 -15.23 0.80
N VAL A 825 28.89 -16.00 0.91
CA VAL A 825 27.54 -15.47 1.10
C VAL A 825 27.00 -15.88 2.47
N LEU A 826 26.50 -14.89 3.22
CA LEU A 826 25.70 -15.11 4.42
C LEU A 826 24.22 -15.05 4.06
N LEU A 827 23.46 -16.03 4.52
CA LEU A 827 22.00 -16.12 4.37
C LEU A 827 21.34 -15.81 5.71
N GLY A 828 20.53 -14.79 5.77
CA GLY A 828 19.70 -14.44 6.92
C GLY A 828 18.21 -14.61 6.61
N TRP A 829 17.44 -14.98 7.65
CA TRP A 829 16.02 -15.20 7.56
C TRP A 829 15.26 -14.19 8.43
N VAL A 830 14.20 -13.61 7.88
CA VAL A 830 13.37 -12.63 8.57
C VAL A 830 11.91 -13.01 8.46
N GLY A 831 11.25 -13.20 9.61
CA GLY A 831 9.82 -13.50 9.71
C GLY A 831 9.01 -12.35 10.32
N GLY A 832 7.75 -12.62 10.58
CA GLY A 832 6.84 -11.72 11.26
C GLY A 832 6.76 -10.31 10.64
N LYS A 833 6.60 -9.29 11.48
CA LYS A 833 6.54 -7.88 11.03
C LYS A 833 7.83 -7.41 10.34
N GLY A 834 8.98 -7.95 10.75
CA GLY A 834 10.29 -7.60 10.16
C GLY A 834 10.36 -7.92 8.67
N ALA A 835 9.81 -9.05 8.24
CA ALA A 835 9.78 -9.46 6.84
C ALA A 835 9.02 -8.47 5.94
N LYS A 836 7.95 -7.86 6.44
CA LYS A 836 7.16 -6.86 5.72
C LYS A 836 7.93 -5.54 5.63
N ILE A 837 8.59 -5.12 6.71
CA ILE A 837 9.34 -3.87 6.76
C ILE A 837 10.50 -3.88 5.76
N ILE A 838 11.27 -4.97 5.70
CA ILE A 838 12.43 -5.00 4.78
C ILE A 838 12.04 -4.93 3.31
N GLU A 839 10.82 -5.30 2.93
CA GLU A 839 10.37 -5.20 1.54
C GLU A 839 10.29 -3.75 1.04
N ASP A 840 10.14 -2.78 1.94
CA ASP A 840 10.08 -1.35 1.65
C ASP A 840 11.46 -0.68 1.62
N LEU A 841 12.48 -1.32 2.21
CA LEU A 841 13.85 -0.82 2.22
C LEU A 841 14.59 -1.18 0.92
N SER A 842 15.56 -0.37 0.53
CA SER A 842 16.48 -0.73 -0.54
C SER A 842 17.44 -1.84 -0.10
N GLU A 843 17.97 -2.61 -1.04
CA GLU A 843 18.98 -3.65 -0.74
C GLU A 843 20.22 -3.07 -0.06
N GLN A 844 20.56 -1.80 -0.31
CA GLN A 844 21.68 -1.11 0.34
C GLN A 844 21.35 -0.75 1.80
N GLU A 845 20.15 -0.29 2.11
CA GLU A 845 19.71 -0.02 3.49
C GLU A 845 19.71 -1.30 4.31
N VAL A 846 19.12 -2.38 3.77
CA VAL A 846 19.12 -3.70 4.41
C VAL A 846 20.56 -4.19 4.65
N ALA A 847 21.45 -4.01 3.68
CA ALA A 847 22.86 -4.38 3.85
C ALA A 847 23.55 -3.60 4.96
N ASN A 848 23.32 -2.29 5.05
CA ASN A 848 23.89 -1.44 6.09
C ASN A 848 23.38 -1.85 7.47
N ASP A 849 22.07 -2.04 7.62
CA ASP A 849 21.45 -2.47 8.88
C ASP A 849 21.98 -3.85 9.32
N CYS A 850 22.17 -4.78 8.40
CA CYS A 850 22.77 -6.10 8.68
C CYS A 850 24.21 -5.97 9.17
N ILE A 851 25.00 -5.10 8.56
CA ILE A 851 26.38 -4.88 9.02
C ILE A 851 26.43 -4.26 10.41
N ASP A 852 25.51 -3.34 10.70
CA ASP A 852 25.42 -2.73 12.04
C ASP A 852 25.00 -3.76 13.10
N VAL A 853 24.08 -4.67 12.80
CA VAL A 853 23.71 -5.79 13.68
C VAL A 853 24.92 -6.73 13.90
N LEU A 854 25.61 -7.13 12.85
CA LEU A 854 26.80 -7.97 12.96
C LEU A 854 27.89 -7.29 13.81
N ARG A 855 28.15 -5.99 13.62
CA ARG A 855 29.07 -5.20 14.45
C ARG A 855 28.65 -5.19 15.90
N PHE A 856 27.36 -4.95 16.13
CA PHE A 856 26.80 -4.88 17.47
C PHE A 856 26.98 -6.20 18.24
N PHE A 857 26.60 -7.33 17.67
CA PHE A 857 26.71 -8.64 18.32
C PHE A 857 28.15 -9.11 18.45
N MET A 858 28.96 -8.96 17.41
CA MET A 858 30.34 -9.40 17.43
C MET A 858 31.29 -8.46 18.17
N LYS A 859 30.79 -7.32 18.66
CA LYS A 859 31.59 -6.26 19.32
C LYS A 859 32.82 -5.84 18.49
N LYS A 860 32.66 -5.78 17.16
CA LYS A 860 33.67 -5.36 16.21
C LYS A 860 33.31 -3.98 15.65
N ASN A 861 34.20 -3.00 15.81
CA ASN A 861 33.96 -1.63 15.30
C ASN A 861 33.99 -1.56 13.76
N THR A 862 34.64 -2.51 13.09
CA THR A 862 34.77 -2.54 11.62
C THR A 862 34.53 -3.93 11.09
N LEU A 863 33.60 -4.04 10.14
CA LEU A 863 33.41 -5.21 9.27
C LEU A 863 33.41 -4.74 7.82
N PRO A 864 33.83 -5.57 6.85
CA PRO A 864 33.75 -5.20 5.46
C PRO A 864 32.28 -5.07 5.03
N ALA A 865 31.98 -4.11 4.17
CA ALA A 865 30.68 -4.03 3.55
C ALA A 865 30.51 -5.17 2.54
N PRO A 866 29.31 -5.77 2.40
CA PRO A 866 29.07 -6.75 1.35
C PRO A 866 29.17 -6.09 -0.02
N LYS A 867 29.71 -6.81 -0.99
CA LYS A 867 29.80 -6.35 -2.38
C LYS A 867 28.42 -6.28 -3.02
N ARG A 868 27.54 -7.18 -2.60
CA ARG A 868 26.15 -7.25 -3.08
C ARG A 868 25.24 -7.69 -1.93
N CYS A 869 24.05 -7.17 -1.93
CA CYS A 869 22.95 -7.65 -1.11
C CYS A 869 21.79 -8.03 -2.01
N LYS A 870 21.13 -9.11 -1.69
CA LYS A 870 19.86 -9.49 -2.29
C LYS A 870 18.86 -9.80 -1.19
N ARG A 871 17.65 -9.25 -1.28
CA ARG A 871 16.53 -9.67 -0.45
C ARG A 871 15.35 -10.13 -1.29
N SER A 872 14.59 -11.08 -0.79
CA SER A 872 13.33 -11.49 -1.40
C SER A 872 12.20 -10.48 -1.06
N GLN A 873 11.13 -10.46 -1.87
CA GLN A 873 9.98 -9.55 -1.73
C GLN A 873 8.68 -10.29 -2.08
N TRP A 874 8.34 -11.30 -1.30
CA TRP A 874 7.21 -12.15 -1.60
C TRP A 874 5.86 -11.52 -1.29
N GLY A 875 5.78 -10.66 -0.27
CA GLY A 875 4.58 -9.90 0.09
C GLY A 875 4.20 -8.85 -0.97
N GLN A 876 5.19 -8.15 -1.52
CA GLN A 876 4.97 -7.15 -2.59
C GLN A 876 4.82 -7.77 -3.98
N ASN A 877 5.10 -9.05 -4.17
CA ASN A 877 4.87 -9.71 -5.45
C ASN A 877 3.37 -9.75 -5.75
N LYS A 878 2.92 -8.94 -6.70
CA LYS A 878 1.51 -8.73 -7.06
C LYS A 878 0.73 -9.99 -7.46
N PHE A 879 1.41 -11.11 -7.75
CA PHE A 879 0.79 -12.37 -8.16
C PHE A 879 0.90 -13.46 -7.10
N ILE A 880 1.60 -13.18 -5.98
CA ILE A 880 1.85 -14.17 -4.92
C ILE A 880 1.35 -13.68 -3.56
N LYS A 881 1.77 -12.48 -3.12
CA LYS A 881 1.28 -11.81 -1.90
C LYS A 881 1.59 -12.52 -0.58
N GLY A 882 2.76 -13.13 -0.49
CA GLY A 882 3.25 -13.78 0.73
C GLY A 882 4.12 -15.01 0.43
N SER A 883 4.48 -15.78 1.44
CA SER A 883 5.43 -16.88 1.33
C SER A 883 4.74 -18.24 1.29
N TYR A 884 4.14 -18.69 2.38
CA TYR A 884 3.43 -19.97 2.44
C TYR A 884 2.33 -19.96 3.51
N SER A 885 1.47 -21.01 3.45
CA SER A 885 0.27 -21.07 4.28
C SER A 885 0.53 -21.75 5.63
N HIS A 886 -0.37 -21.51 6.61
CA HIS A 886 -0.44 -22.23 7.88
C HIS A 886 -1.89 -22.40 8.31
N ILE A 887 -2.15 -23.34 9.22
CA ILE A 887 -3.47 -23.49 9.82
C ILE A 887 -3.58 -22.52 11.00
N SER A 888 -4.42 -21.51 10.86
CA SER A 888 -4.60 -20.48 11.87
C SER A 888 -5.70 -20.85 12.88
N THR A 889 -5.73 -20.16 14.04
CA THR A 889 -6.82 -20.26 15.03
C THR A 889 -8.19 -19.95 14.43
N LYS A 890 -8.27 -19.10 13.42
CA LYS A 890 -9.52 -18.83 12.68
C LYS A 890 -10.05 -20.05 11.93
N CYS A 891 -9.19 -21.00 11.57
CA CYS A 891 -9.64 -22.25 10.97
C CYS A 891 -10.43 -23.10 11.97
N ASP A 892 -10.07 -23.04 13.26
CA ASP A 892 -10.79 -23.73 14.33
C ASP A 892 -12.15 -23.10 14.58
N GLU A 893 -12.19 -21.76 14.64
CA GLU A 893 -13.43 -20.98 14.82
C GLU A 893 -14.44 -21.23 13.70
N ASN A 894 -13.96 -21.32 12.46
CA ASN A 894 -14.78 -21.44 11.26
C ASN A 894 -14.94 -22.90 10.76
N PHE A 895 -14.37 -23.88 11.45
CA PHE A 895 -14.39 -25.31 11.09
C PHE A 895 -13.93 -25.58 9.65
N VAL A 896 -12.88 -24.92 9.22
CA VAL A 896 -12.28 -25.08 7.89
C VAL A 896 -10.84 -25.57 7.98
N SER A 897 -10.35 -26.16 6.89
CA SER A 897 -9.00 -26.70 6.78
C SER A 897 -8.47 -26.53 5.34
N PRO A 898 -7.21 -26.85 5.04
CA PRO A 898 -6.70 -26.96 3.68
C PRO A 898 -7.58 -27.83 2.76
N ARG A 899 -8.14 -28.92 3.30
CA ARG A 899 -9.07 -29.80 2.57
C ARG A 899 -10.36 -29.07 2.16
N SER A 900 -10.81 -28.09 2.95
CA SER A 900 -11.98 -27.28 2.59
C SER A 900 -11.72 -26.47 1.32
N LEU A 901 -10.52 -25.90 1.16
CA LEU A 901 -10.11 -25.19 -0.06
C LEU A 901 -9.91 -26.15 -1.25
N ALA A 902 -9.54 -27.40 -1.02
CA ALA A 902 -9.37 -28.39 -2.08
C ALA A 902 -10.67 -28.89 -2.70
N ARG A 903 -11.84 -28.59 -2.12
CA ARG A 903 -13.14 -29.04 -2.61
C ARG A 903 -13.49 -28.42 -3.95
N PRO A 904 -13.85 -29.24 -4.98
CA PRO A 904 -14.26 -28.70 -6.27
C PRO A 904 -15.67 -28.11 -6.22
N ILE A 905 -15.92 -27.11 -7.05
CA ILE A 905 -17.27 -26.65 -7.37
C ILE A 905 -17.81 -27.54 -8.50
N TRP A 906 -18.99 -28.09 -8.29
CA TRP A 906 -19.67 -28.98 -9.24
C TRP A 906 -20.64 -28.21 -10.13
N GLY A 907 -20.72 -28.62 -11.41
CA GLY A 907 -21.65 -28.07 -12.38
C GLY A 907 -22.04 -29.09 -13.40
N THR A 908 -23.03 -28.74 -14.26
CA THR A 908 -23.50 -29.64 -15.29
C THR A 908 -22.95 -29.24 -16.66
N ILE A 909 -22.28 -30.14 -17.34
CA ILE A 909 -21.87 -29.99 -18.74
C ILE A 909 -22.69 -30.90 -19.63
N ILE A 910 -22.80 -30.57 -20.93
CA ILE A 910 -23.42 -31.43 -21.92
C ILE A 910 -22.33 -32.22 -22.61
N GLN A 911 -22.27 -33.54 -22.35
CA GLN A 911 -21.34 -34.48 -22.99
C GLN A 911 -22.16 -35.54 -23.76
N ASN A 912 -21.86 -35.73 -25.04
CA ASN A 912 -22.62 -36.66 -25.93
C ASN A 912 -24.16 -36.42 -25.90
N ASN A 913 -24.59 -35.16 -25.90
CA ASN A 913 -25.98 -34.72 -25.79
C ASN A 913 -26.69 -35.14 -24.50
N LYS A 914 -25.98 -35.50 -23.45
CA LYS A 914 -26.52 -35.82 -22.13
C LYS A 914 -25.92 -34.91 -21.06
N PRO A 915 -26.74 -34.46 -20.09
CA PRO A 915 -26.23 -33.70 -18.95
C PRO A 915 -25.38 -34.63 -18.07
N LYS A 916 -24.21 -34.14 -17.67
CA LYS A 916 -23.25 -34.82 -16.77
C LYS A 916 -22.79 -33.86 -15.69
N ASN A 917 -22.93 -34.25 -14.43
CA ASN A 917 -22.40 -33.48 -13.30
C ASN A 917 -20.91 -33.77 -13.13
N VAL A 918 -20.09 -32.70 -13.15
CA VAL A 918 -18.62 -32.76 -13.11
C VAL A 918 -18.05 -31.60 -12.31
N PRO A 919 -16.81 -31.71 -11.80
CA PRO A 919 -16.08 -30.54 -11.28
C PRO A 919 -15.90 -29.46 -12.36
N VAL A 920 -16.30 -28.25 -12.09
CA VAL A 920 -16.13 -27.12 -13.04
C VAL A 920 -15.09 -26.11 -12.56
N VAL A 921 -14.95 -25.87 -11.25
CA VAL A 921 -13.84 -25.07 -10.67
C VAL A 921 -13.14 -25.93 -9.63
N MET A 922 -11.85 -26.07 -9.77
CA MET A 922 -10.99 -26.89 -8.91
C MET A 922 -9.83 -26.05 -8.41
N PHE A 923 -9.31 -26.37 -7.24
CA PHE A 923 -8.20 -25.66 -6.62
C PHE A 923 -7.05 -26.62 -6.29
N ALA A 924 -5.80 -26.21 -6.58
CA ALA A 924 -4.60 -26.90 -6.18
C ALA A 924 -3.51 -25.90 -5.75
N GLY A 925 -2.52 -26.37 -5.06
CA GLY A 925 -1.42 -25.58 -4.49
C GLY A 925 -1.13 -26.07 -3.07
N GLU A 926 -0.03 -25.62 -2.48
CA GLU A 926 0.37 -26.09 -1.14
C GLU A 926 -0.71 -25.84 -0.08
N ALA A 927 -1.44 -24.70 -0.19
CA ALA A 927 -2.51 -24.35 0.76
C ALA A 927 -3.75 -25.26 0.70
N THR A 928 -3.85 -26.15 -0.31
CA THR A 928 -4.92 -27.15 -0.44
C THR A 928 -4.55 -28.52 0.10
N SER A 929 -3.27 -28.71 0.52
CA SER A 929 -2.78 -30.00 1.04
C SER A 929 -3.05 -30.08 2.54
N GLU A 930 -3.80 -31.10 2.97
CA GLU A 930 -4.19 -31.27 4.39
C GLU A 930 -2.99 -31.55 5.31
N HIS A 931 -1.99 -32.31 4.80
CA HIS A 931 -0.86 -32.81 5.60
C HIS A 931 0.49 -32.25 5.18
N TYR A 932 0.59 -31.67 3.97
CA TYR A 932 1.83 -31.16 3.39
C TYR A 932 1.69 -29.72 2.93
N TYR A 933 0.86 -28.93 3.63
CA TYR A 933 0.76 -27.48 3.35
C TYR A 933 2.14 -26.81 3.54
N SER A 934 2.35 -25.66 2.97
CA SER A 934 3.61 -24.90 2.98
C SER A 934 4.75 -25.52 2.15
N THR A 935 4.62 -26.77 1.68
CA THR A 935 5.72 -27.52 1.05
C THR A 935 5.59 -27.63 -0.46
N THR A 936 6.73 -27.81 -1.13
CA THR A 936 6.78 -28.04 -2.58
C THR A 936 6.18 -29.38 -2.98
N HIS A 937 6.45 -30.46 -2.22
CA HIS A 937 5.85 -31.77 -2.48
C HIS A 937 4.32 -31.75 -2.25
N GLY A 938 3.81 -31.01 -1.26
CA GLY A 938 2.38 -30.80 -1.10
C GLY A 938 1.75 -30.06 -2.29
N ALA A 939 2.43 -29.05 -2.82
CA ALA A 939 2.00 -28.39 -4.05
C ALA A 939 1.97 -29.36 -5.23
N PHE A 940 3.02 -30.18 -5.41
CA PHE A 940 3.10 -31.18 -6.49
C PHE A 940 1.95 -32.19 -6.40
N ASP A 941 1.76 -32.82 -5.23
CA ASP A 941 0.74 -33.86 -5.03
C ASP A 941 -0.68 -33.29 -5.16
N SER A 942 -0.92 -32.04 -4.70
CA SER A 942 -2.23 -31.41 -4.90
C SER A 942 -2.58 -31.24 -6.38
N GLY A 943 -1.63 -30.80 -7.20
CA GLY A 943 -1.82 -30.66 -8.65
C GLY A 943 -2.09 -32.01 -9.33
N LYS A 944 -1.30 -33.04 -9.00
CA LYS A 944 -1.47 -34.41 -9.47
C LYS A 944 -2.87 -34.95 -9.12
N ASN A 945 -3.28 -34.82 -7.85
CA ASN A 945 -4.54 -35.35 -7.37
C ASN A 945 -5.75 -34.67 -8.05
N GLN A 946 -5.70 -33.35 -8.24
CA GLN A 946 -6.76 -32.63 -8.93
C GLN A 946 -6.82 -32.99 -10.43
N ALA A 947 -5.69 -33.23 -11.09
CA ALA A 947 -5.67 -33.71 -12.47
C ALA A 947 -6.30 -35.09 -12.59
N LEU A 948 -6.01 -36.03 -11.67
CA LEU A 948 -6.63 -37.34 -11.63
C LEU A 948 -8.14 -37.25 -11.37
N GLU A 949 -8.59 -36.38 -10.47
CA GLU A 949 -10.00 -36.14 -10.21
C GLU A 949 -10.71 -35.56 -11.45
N PHE A 950 -10.09 -34.61 -12.15
CA PHE A 950 -10.58 -34.13 -13.44
C PHE A 950 -10.71 -35.26 -14.46
N LEU A 951 -9.69 -36.09 -14.65
CA LEU A 951 -9.70 -37.21 -15.60
C LEU A 951 -10.82 -38.22 -15.28
N ARG A 952 -11.03 -38.53 -14.00
CA ARG A 952 -12.10 -39.43 -13.53
C ARG A 952 -13.48 -38.92 -13.97
N HIS A 953 -13.74 -37.64 -13.79
CA HIS A 953 -15.07 -37.07 -14.00
C HIS A 953 -15.30 -36.58 -15.43
N HIS A 954 -14.33 -35.99 -16.10
CA HIS A 954 -14.48 -35.46 -17.46
C HIS A 954 -14.21 -36.49 -18.55
N VAL A 955 -13.20 -37.36 -18.36
CA VAL A 955 -12.74 -38.32 -19.38
C VAL A 955 -13.30 -39.72 -19.14
N GLY A 956 -13.69 -40.04 -17.90
CA GLY A 956 -14.21 -41.37 -17.56
C GLY A 956 -13.10 -42.41 -17.29
N PHE A 957 -11.94 -41.94 -16.85
CA PHE A 957 -10.80 -42.78 -16.52
C PHE A 957 -11.04 -43.48 -15.18
N LEU A 958 -11.18 -44.82 -15.17
CA LEU A 958 -11.26 -45.61 -13.96
C LEU A 958 -9.84 -45.95 -13.51
N HIS A 959 -9.28 -45.22 -12.58
CA HIS A 959 -8.08 -45.63 -11.86
C HIS A 959 -8.48 -46.76 -10.87
N GLN A 960 -7.90 -47.95 -11.02
CA GLN A 960 -7.89 -48.90 -9.92
C GLN A 960 -6.96 -48.31 -8.85
N VAL A 961 -7.57 -47.71 -7.84
CA VAL A 961 -6.84 -47.33 -6.62
C VAL A 961 -6.55 -48.64 -5.90
N HIS A 962 -5.31 -49.08 -5.91
CA HIS A 962 -4.80 -49.89 -4.80
C HIS A 962 -4.83 -49.02 -3.56
N VAL A 963 -5.88 -49.18 -2.75
CA VAL A 963 -5.89 -48.75 -1.36
C VAL A 963 -4.87 -49.67 -0.69
N GLY A 964 -3.65 -49.23 -0.58
CA GLY A 964 -2.68 -49.72 0.36
C GLY A 964 -2.98 -49.05 1.69
N ASP A 965 -3.60 -49.78 2.57
CA ASP A 965 -3.62 -49.47 3.99
C ASP A 965 -2.18 -49.35 4.49
N ASN A 966 -1.85 -48.14 5.06
CA ASN A 966 -1.21 -47.95 6.36
C ASN A 966 -0.91 -46.49 6.55
#